data_c29ec6db22e502c4e1ff6ce9eb72a970
#
_entry.id   c29ec6db22e502c4e1ff6ce9eb72a970
#
_cell.length_a   1.000
_cell.length_b   1.000
_cell.length_c   1.000
_cell.angle_alpha   90.00
_cell.angle_beta   90.00
_cell.angle_gamma   90.00
#
_symmetry.space_group_name_H-M   'P 1'
#
loop_
_entity.id
_entity.type
_entity.pdbx_description
1 polymer ?
#
loop_
_entity_poly.entity_id
_entity_poly.type
_entity_poly.pdbx_seq_one_letter_code
_entity_poly.pdbx_strand_id
1 'polypeptide(L)'
;LMTLAAGAQTVTSPNGNVSVKFWLQDGRPTYEMSYKKKAVVKPSHLGLELAKDKHASNGQDEQNLMDGFTVKDQQTSTFDETWTPVWGETKTIRNHYNEMAVTLNQASMNRDIVIRFRVYNEGMGLRYEFPQQQKLNYFVVKEEHTQFAMAGDHTAYWIPGDYDTQEYEHVISKMSEIRGKMKDAVTDNSSQTTFSPTGVQTSLQLKTADGLYINIHEAACINFPTMHLNLDDKNMVFESWLTPDATGMKGYVQTPFNTPWRTVMVSDDARDILASNLILNLNEPCKIEDTSWIHPTKYCGVWWEMIAGGRQWSYTFDLPSVHLDNLDYSKCKPHGQHPANTANVKRYIDFAAKNGLQEVLVEGWNIGWEDWFGHYKDYVFDFQTPYPDFDIEELNRYAHSKGVKLMMHHETSASTINYERHLEKAYSLMNKYGYDAVKSGYVGDIIPRGDYHYSQSTNNHYLYCIKEAAKHHIMVNAHEAVRPTGLCRTWPNLVGNESARGTEYEAFGGSADYHTLILPFTRLQGGPMDYTPGIFVTKISEWNPNNKSFVHTTLCGQLALYLTMYSPLQMAADLPENYEKYDDAFQFIRDVACDWDDSRYLEAEPAKYITVARKAKGTDNWFIGGKCDAEGHKSRIKLDFL
;
A
#
# COMPACT_ATOMS: atom_id res chain seq x y z
N LEU A 1 -14.87 -20.03 -45.07
CA LEU A 1 -14.43 -19.33 -43.85
C LEU A 1 -12.93 -19.52 -43.72
N MET A 2 -12.16 -18.53 -44.21
CA MET A 2 -10.71 -18.51 -44.02
C MET A 2 -10.45 -18.22 -42.55
N THR A 3 -9.95 -19.18 -41.81
CA THR A 3 -9.28 -18.96 -40.54
C THR A 3 -8.03 -18.16 -40.85
N LEU A 4 -8.06 -16.87 -40.55
CA LEU A 4 -6.86 -16.06 -40.43
C LEU A 4 -5.99 -16.73 -39.35
N ALA A 5 -4.89 -17.33 -39.78
CA ALA A 5 -3.81 -17.64 -38.85
C ALA A 5 -3.37 -16.30 -38.29
N ALA A 6 -3.87 -15.98 -37.10
CA ALA A 6 -3.56 -14.71 -36.45
C ALA A 6 -2.08 -14.72 -36.10
N GLY A 7 -1.29 -14.06 -36.95
CA GLY A 7 0.11 -13.75 -36.66
C GLY A 7 0.19 -12.97 -35.34
N ALA A 8 1.36 -12.95 -34.74
CA ALA A 8 1.63 -12.18 -33.55
C ALA A 8 1.29 -10.69 -33.75
N GLN A 9 0.65 -10.09 -32.74
CA GLN A 9 0.22 -8.69 -32.75
C GLN A 9 1.11 -7.89 -31.80
N THR A 10 1.48 -6.68 -32.21
CA THR A 10 2.38 -5.83 -31.43
C THR A 10 1.74 -4.48 -31.17
N VAL A 11 1.88 -4.00 -29.94
CA VAL A 11 1.54 -2.64 -29.53
C VAL A 11 2.78 -2.00 -28.89
N THR A 12 3.02 -0.72 -29.21
CA THR A 12 4.19 0.02 -28.71
C THR A 12 3.75 1.22 -27.90
N SER A 13 4.63 1.67 -26.99
CA SER A 13 4.44 2.94 -26.29
C SER A 13 4.42 4.12 -27.27
N PRO A 14 3.85 5.28 -26.87
CA PRO A 14 3.85 6.47 -27.70
C PRO A 14 5.23 6.90 -28.19
N ASN A 15 6.28 6.75 -27.38
CA ASN A 15 7.67 7.06 -27.78
C ASN A 15 8.38 5.89 -28.50
N GLY A 16 7.72 4.74 -28.66
CA GLY A 16 8.27 3.57 -29.34
C GLY A 16 9.29 2.74 -28.55
N ASN A 17 9.63 3.11 -27.32
CA ASN A 17 10.67 2.42 -26.54
C ASN A 17 10.17 1.11 -25.92
N VAL A 18 8.91 1.03 -25.52
CA VAL A 18 8.29 -0.17 -24.96
C VAL A 18 7.49 -0.87 -26.05
N SER A 19 7.69 -2.17 -26.22
CA SER A 19 6.97 -2.98 -27.19
C SER A 19 6.41 -4.24 -26.51
N VAL A 20 5.14 -4.53 -26.71
CA VAL A 20 4.46 -5.71 -26.22
C VAL A 20 3.89 -6.49 -27.40
N LYS A 21 4.20 -7.76 -27.47
CA LYS A 21 3.75 -8.67 -28.52
C LYS A 21 2.88 -9.76 -27.90
N PHE A 22 1.77 -10.06 -28.54
CA PHE A 22 0.83 -11.10 -28.13
C PHE A 22 0.58 -12.09 -29.26
N TRP A 23 0.46 -13.37 -28.93
CA TRP A 23 0.09 -14.43 -29.85
C TRP A 23 -0.52 -15.63 -29.10
N LEU A 24 -1.07 -16.56 -29.83
CA LEU A 24 -1.48 -17.86 -29.31
C LEU A 24 -0.42 -18.90 -29.65
N GLN A 25 0.13 -19.53 -28.64
CA GLN A 25 1.03 -20.67 -28.81
C GLN A 25 0.27 -21.95 -28.47
N ASP A 26 -0.06 -22.72 -29.52
CA ASP A 26 -0.91 -23.93 -29.39
C ASP A 26 -2.21 -23.65 -28.63
N GLY A 27 -2.87 -22.53 -28.94
CA GLY A 27 -4.10 -22.11 -28.31
C GLY A 27 -3.92 -21.45 -26.91
N ARG A 28 -2.69 -21.29 -26.44
CA ARG A 28 -2.39 -20.65 -25.15
C ARG A 28 -2.05 -19.17 -25.33
N PRO A 29 -2.74 -18.24 -24.63
CA PRO A 29 -2.37 -16.84 -24.65
C PRO A 29 -0.93 -16.65 -24.18
N THR A 30 -0.13 -15.95 -24.98
CA THR A 30 1.30 -15.74 -24.74
C THR A 30 1.68 -14.32 -25.10
N TYR A 31 2.53 -13.70 -24.30
CA TYR A 31 3.03 -12.34 -24.54
C TYR A 31 4.52 -12.23 -24.25
N GLU A 32 5.14 -11.20 -24.77
CA GLU A 32 6.49 -10.78 -24.45
C GLU A 32 6.59 -9.24 -24.43
N MET A 33 7.57 -8.71 -23.73
CA MET A 33 7.80 -7.28 -23.61
C MET A 33 9.28 -6.94 -23.80
N SER A 34 9.55 -5.88 -24.54
CA SER A 34 10.89 -5.34 -24.74
C SER A 34 10.95 -3.84 -24.43
N TYR A 35 12.15 -3.38 -24.11
CA TYR A 35 12.46 -1.96 -23.90
C TYR A 35 13.72 -1.60 -24.69
N LYS A 36 13.60 -0.63 -25.59
CA LYS A 36 14.70 -0.25 -26.52
C LYS A 36 15.33 -1.48 -27.17
N LYS A 37 14.48 -2.42 -27.61
CA LYS A 37 14.82 -3.71 -28.25
C LYS A 37 15.49 -4.74 -27.32
N LYS A 38 15.65 -4.46 -26.03
CA LYS A 38 16.12 -5.44 -25.04
C LYS A 38 14.95 -6.20 -24.45
N ALA A 39 15.09 -7.51 -24.26
CA ALA A 39 14.06 -8.32 -23.60
C ALA A 39 13.88 -7.91 -22.14
N VAL A 40 12.64 -7.64 -21.75
CA VAL A 40 12.23 -7.36 -20.37
C VAL A 40 11.46 -8.54 -19.81
N VAL A 41 10.42 -8.98 -20.51
CA VAL A 41 9.66 -10.19 -20.25
C VAL A 41 9.76 -11.07 -21.49
N LYS A 42 10.35 -12.25 -21.33
CA LYS A 42 10.42 -13.26 -22.37
C LYS A 42 9.04 -13.90 -22.57
N PRO A 43 8.81 -14.70 -23.63
CA PRO A 43 7.53 -15.35 -23.86
C PRO A 43 6.96 -15.98 -22.58
N SER A 44 5.78 -15.51 -22.20
CA SER A 44 5.11 -15.82 -20.94
C SER A 44 3.65 -16.14 -21.18
N HIS A 45 3.13 -17.16 -20.51
CA HIS A 45 1.74 -17.59 -20.66
C HIS A 45 0.81 -16.78 -19.75
N LEU A 46 -0.45 -16.71 -20.20
CA LEU A 46 -1.57 -16.14 -19.45
C LEU A 46 -2.68 -17.19 -19.33
N GLY A 47 -3.44 -17.13 -18.26
CA GLY A 47 -4.60 -18.00 -18.08
C GLY A 47 -5.12 -18.03 -16.65
N LEU A 48 -6.28 -18.66 -16.48
CA LEU A 48 -6.90 -18.88 -15.18
C LEU A 48 -7.30 -20.34 -15.03
N GLU A 49 -6.98 -20.88 -13.88
CA GLU A 49 -7.47 -22.18 -13.42
C GLU A 49 -8.74 -21.97 -12.62
N LEU A 50 -9.81 -22.67 -12.98
CA LEU A 50 -11.11 -22.54 -12.35
C LEU A 50 -11.32 -23.65 -11.31
N ALA A 51 -11.96 -23.29 -10.21
CA ALA A 51 -12.34 -24.25 -9.19
C ALA A 51 -13.70 -24.87 -9.52
N LYS A 52 -13.88 -26.10 -9.11
CA LYS A 52 -15.19 -26.76 -9.14
C LYS A 52 -16.13 -26.10 -8.16
N ASP A 53 -17.26 -25.63 -8.62
CA ASP A 53 -18.31 -25.06 -7.81
C ASP A 53 -19.68 -25.47 -8.34
N LYS A 54 -20.46 -26.14 -7.50
CA LYS A 54 -21.80 -26.63 -7.86
C LYS A 54 -22.78 -25.52 -8.25
N HIS A 55 -22.49 -24.28 -7.86
CA HIS A 55 -23.32 -23.12 -8.19
C HIS A 55 -22.89 -22.39 -9.47
N ALA A 56 -21.72 -22.71 -9.99
CA ALA A 56 -21.28 -22.12 -11.24
C ALA A 56 -22.05 -22.70 -12.43
N SER A 57 -22.51 -21.82 -13.30
CA SER A 57 -23.36 -22.17 -14.43
C SER A 57 -22.60 -22.31 -15.75
N ASN A 58 -21.32 -22.59 -15.71
CA ASN A 58 -20.42 -22.37 -16.85
C ASN A 58 -19.70 -23.62 -17.34
N GLY A 59 -20.01 -24.80 -16.80
CA GLY A 59 -19.30 -26.01 -17.14
C GLY A 59 -17.82 -25.99 -16.78
N GLN A 60 -17.42 -25.20 -15.83
CA GLN A 60 -16.01 -24.99 -15.44
C GLN A 60 -15.29 -26.25 -14.97
N ASP A 61 -16.04 -27.26 -14.57
CA ASP A 61 -15.50 -28.55 -14.16
C ASP A 61 -14.83 -29.31 -15.32
N GLU A 62 -15.11 -28.89 -16.54
CA GLU A 62 -14.65 -29.58 -17.75
C GLU A 62 -13.42 -28.93 -18.35
N GLN A 63 -13.26 -27.60 -18.20
CA GLN A 63 -12.13 -26.93 -18.82
C GLN A 63 -11.78 -25.58 -18.14
N ASN A 64 -10.49 -25.38 -17.87
CA ASN A 64 -9.93 -24.11 -17.42
C ASN A 64 -9.81 -23.08 -18.55
N LEU A 65 -9.61 -21.81 -18.20
CA LEU A 65 -9.32 -20.73 -19.14
C LEU A 65 -7.80 -20.60 -19.37
N MET A 66 -7.16 -21.69 -19.79
CA MET A 66 -5.71 -21.81 -19.95
C MET A 66 -5.29 -21.98 -21.41
N ASP A 67 -6.09 -22.68 -22.20
CA ASP A 67 -5.78 -23.02 -23.59
C ASP A 67 -7.06 -23.24 -24.42
N GLY A 68 -6.91 -23.74 -25.64
CA GLY A 68 -8.03 -24.00 -26.56
C GLY A 68 -8.62 -22.72 -27.17
N PHE A 69 -7.89 -21.61 -27.13
CA PHE A 69 -8.34 -20.34 -27.65
C PHE A 69 -8.04 -20.14 -29.13
N THR A 70 -8.92 -19.38 -29.78
CA THR A 70 -8.71 -18.76 -31.10
C THR A 70 -8.94 -17.26 -30.96
N VAL A 71 -8.30 -16.46 -31.80
CA VAL A 71 -8.53 -15.01 -31.84
C VAL A 71 -9.84 -14.74 -32.57
N LYS A 72 -10.78 -14.08 -31.89
CA LYS A 72 -12.10 -13.71 -32.43
C LYS A 72 -12.09 -12.27 -32.97
N ASP A 73 -11.44 -11.36 -32.27
CA ASP A 73 -11.36 -9.95 -32.65
C ASP A 73 -10.10 -9.31 -32.04
N GLN A 74 -9.68 -8.21 -32.63
CA GLN A 74 -8.58 -7.40 -32.12
C GLN A 74 -8.82 -5.94 -32.44
N GLN A 75 -8.63 -5.10 -31.44
CA GLN A 75 -8.79 -3.65 -31.54
C GLN A 75 -7.56 -2.94 -30.98
N THR A 76 -7.18 -1.84 -31.62
CA THR A 76 -6.12 -0.95 -31.16
C THR A 76 -6.68 0.48 -31.03
N SER A 77 -6.16 1.22 -30.07
CA SER A 77 -6.52 2.63 -29.85
C SER A 77 -5.39 3.38 -29.19
N THR A 78 -5.52 4.70 -29.16
CA THR A 78 -4.60 5.61 -28.46
C THR A 78 -5.42 6.49 -27.54
N PHE A 79 -4.89 6.76 -26.35
CA PHE A 79 -5.49 7.64 -25.38
C PHE A 79 -4.45 8.66 -24.89
N ASP A 80 -4.84 9.92 -24.80
CA ASP A 80 -3.98 11.01 -24.33
C ASP A 80 -4.82 12.08 -23.65
N GLU A 81 -4.79 12.09 -22.32
CA GLU A 81 -5.46 13.09 -21.49
C GLU A 81 -4.55 13.48 -20.33
N THR A 82 -4.74 14.70 -19.86
CA THR A 82 -4.09 15.21 -18.65
C THR A 82 -5.15 15.42 -17.58
N TRP A 83 -4.91 14.94 -16.37
CA TRP A 83 -5.82 15.11 -15.24
C TRP A 83 -5.12 15.74 -14.04
N THR A 84 -5.91 16.30 -13.13
CA THR A 84 -5.42 16.97 -11.92
C THR A 84 -5.72 16.10 -10.71
N PRO A 85 -4.72 15.61 -9.98
CA PRO A 85 -4.95 14.89 -8.73
C PRO A 85 -5.47 15.83 -7.65
N VAL A 86 -6.26 15.30 -6.71
CA VAL A 86 -6.75 16.06 -5.55
C VAL A 86 -5.58 16.48 -4.66
N TRP A 87 -4.62 15.61 -4.51
CA TRP A 87 -3.31 15.84 -3.89
C TRP A 87 -2.28 14.94 -4.59
N GLY A 88 -1.03 15.27 -4.51
CA GLY A 88 -0.01 14.46 -5.17
C GLY A 88 1.36 15.08 -5.21
N GLU A 89 2.21 14.47 -6.01
CA GLU A 89 3.59 14.90 -6.23
C GLU A 89 3.72 15.97 -7.31
N THR A 90 2.69 16.11 -8.15
CA THR A 90 2.66 17.04 -9.29
C THR A 90 1.28 17.67 -9.45
N LYS A 91 1.23 18.85 -10.03
CA LYS A 91 -0.02 19.57 -10.28
C LYS A 91 -0.91 18.83 -11.27
N THR A 92 -0.32 18.24 -12.29
CA THR A 92 -1.03 17.51 -13.35
C THR A 92 -0.32 16.21 -13.68
N ILE A 93 -1.10 15.24 -14.15
CA ILE A 93 -0.61 13.93 -14.57
C ILE A 93 -1.12 13.64 -15.97
N ARG A 94 -0.20 13.33 -16.90
CA ARG A 94 -0.57 12.88 -18.23
C ARG A 94 -0.85 11.39 -18.23
N ASN A 95 -1.97 10.99 -18.82
CA ASN A 95 -2.35 9.60 -19.05
C ASN A 95 -2.29 9.36 -20.56
N HIS A 96 -1.18 8.81 -21.03
CA HIS A 96 -0.91 8.64 -22.45
C HIS A 96 -0.42 7.23 -22.76
N TYR A 97 -1.21 6.47 -23.49
CA TYR A 97 -0.90 5.09 -23.84
C TYR A 97 -1.46 4.70 -25.21
N ASN A 98 -0.87 3.66 -25.79
CA ASN A 98 -1.48 2.89 -26.86
C ASN A 98 -2.05 1.59 -26.28
N GLU A 99 -3.20 1.17 -26.77
CA GLU A 99 -3.94 0.03 -26.26
C GLU A 99 -4.15 -1.02 -27.34
N MET A 100 -4.10 -2.29 -26.94
CA MET A 100 -4.50 -3.41 -27.74
C MET A 100 -5.41 -4.31 -26.91
N ALA A 101 -6.60 -4.58 -27.43
CA ALA A 101 -7.57 -5.51 -26.85
C ALA A 101 -7.77 -6.70 -27.78
N VAL A 102 -7.46 -7.90 -27.29
CA VAL A 102 -7.61 -9.14 -28.06
C VAL A 102 -8.74 -9.96 -27.45
N THR A 103 -9.81 -10.16 -28.22
CA THR A 103 -10.91 -11.03 -27.84
C THR A 103 -10.58 -12.46 -28.26
N LEU A 104 -10.59 -13.36 -27.30
CA LEU A 104 -10.31 -14.79 -27.48
C LEU A 104 -11.58 -15.59 -27.26
N ASN A 105 -11.81 -16.58 -28.10
CA ASN A 105 -12.90 -17.55 -27.94
C ASN A 105 -12.33 -18.93 -27.64
N GLN A 106 -12.78 -19.54 -26.55
CA GLN A 106 -12.51 -20.92 -26.22
C GLN A 106 -13.58 -21.79 -26.87
N ALA A 107 -13.27 -22.35 -28.05
CA ALA A 107 -14.25 -22.94 -28.95
C ALA A 107 -15.02 -24.11 -28.33
N SER A 108 -14.35 -24.95 -27.54
CA SER A 108 -14.96 -26.15 -26.91
C SER A 108 -16.12 -25.81 -25.98
N MET A 109 -16.05 -24.68 -25.31
CA MET A 109 -17.06 -24.19 -24.36
C MET A 109 -17.82 -22.98 -24.88
N ASN A 110 -17.40 -22.41 -26.00
CA ASN A 110 -17.91 -21.15 -26.57
C ASN A 110 -17.92 -20.02 -25.53
N ARG A 111 -16.74 -19.77 -24.94
CA ARG A 111 -16.54 -18.73 -23.94
C ARG A 111 -15.58 -17.67 -24.47
N ASP A 112 -15.92 -16.42 -24.27
CA ASP A 112 -15.09 -15.29 -24.66
C ASP A 112 -14.38 -14.68 -23.47
N ILE A 113 -13.11 -14.35 -23.64
CA ILE A 113 -12.33 -13.50 -22.73
C ILE A 113 -11.63 -12.44 -23.55
N VAL A 114 -11.30 -11.32 -22.93
CA VAL A 114 -10.49 -10.25 -23.53
C VAL A 114 -9.20 -10.12 -22.75
N ILE A 115 -8.07 -10.10 -23.46
CA ILE A 115 -6.79 -9.69 -22.89
C ILE A 115 -6.51 -8.26 -23.38
N ARG A 116 -6.39 -7.34 -22.44
CA ARG A 116 -6.17 -5.92 -22.74
C ARG A 116 -4.78 -5.51 -22.31
N PHE A 117 -4.05 -4.84 -23.20
CA PHE A 117 -2.74 -4.26 -22.93
C PHE A 117 -2.81 -2.75 -23.09
N ARG A 118 -2.33 -2.02 -22.10
CA ARG A 118 -2.05 -0.59 -22.20
C ARG A 118 -0.56 -0.36 -22.07
N VAL A 119 0.03 0.25 -23.08
CA VAL A 119 1.48 0.45 -23.17
C VAL A 119 1.80 1.93 -23.10
N TYR A 120 2.48 2.27 -22.02
CA TYR A 120 2.94 3.62 -21.68
C TYR A 120 4.43 3.74 -21.97
N ASN A 121 4.95 4.97 -22.03
CA ASN A 121 6.39 5.18 -22.09
C ASN A 121 7.14 4.58 -20.89
N GLU A 122 6.44 4.42 -19.75
CA GLU A 122 6.95 3.92 -18.47
C GLU A 122 6.90 2.40 -18.33
N GLY A 123 6.14 1.73 -19.18
CA GLY A 123 5.89 0.29 -19.06
C GLY A 123 4.51 -0.11 -19.57
N MET A 124 4.00 -1.22 -19.09
CA MET A 124 2.71 -1.74 -19.52
C MET A 124 1.81 -2.15 -18.34
N GLY A 125 0.51 -2.18 -18.60
CA GLY A 125 -0.48 -2.93 -17.84
C GLY A 125 -1.19 -3.92 -18.73
N LEU A 126 -1.49 -5.12 -18.21
CA LEU A 126 -2.38 -6.08 -18.85
C LEU A 126 -3.45 -6.53 -17.86
N ARG A 127 -4.63 -6.86 -18.36
CA ARG A 127 -5.70 -7.48 -17.56
C ARG A 127 -6.55 -8.42 -18.38
N TYR A 128 -7.25 -9.29 -17.66
CA TYR A 128 -8.30 -10.15 -18.22
C TYR A 128 -9.65 -9.43 -18.05
N GLU A 129 -10.45 -9.49 -19.10
CA GLU A 129 -11.83 -9.00 -19.05
C GLU A 129 -12.79 -10.12 -19.45
N PHE A 130 -13.87 -10.20 -18.71
CA PHE A 130 -14.88 -11.24 -18.91
C PHE A 130 -16.19 -10.53 -19.29
N PRO A 131 -16.55 -10.50 -20.59
CA PRO A 131 -17.82 -9.90 -21.00
C PRO A 131 -19.00 -10.69 -20.46
N GLN A 132 -20.16 -10.03 -20.36
CA GLN A 132 -21.39 -10.69 -19.98
C GLN A 132 -21.75 -11.75 -21.03
N GLN A 133 -21.92 -12.99 -20.58
CA GLN A 133 -22.20 -14.14 -21.45
C GLN A 133 -22.79 -15.28 -20.63
N GLN A 134 -23.58 -16.15 -21.29
CA GLN A 134 -24.28 -17.23 -20.62
C GLN A 134 -23.34 -18.33 -20.11
N LYS A 135 -22.32 -18.67 -20.88
CA LYS A 135 -21.40 -19.78 -20.59
C LYS A 135 -20.30 -19.45 -19.57
N LEU A 136 -20.22 -18.21 -19.14
CA LEU A 136 -19.25 -17.74 -18.15
C LEU A 136 -19.85 -16.54 -17.43
N ASN A 137 -20.88 -16.76 -16.59
CA ASN A 137 -21.57 -15.69 -15.86
C ASN A 137 -21.19 -15.63 -14.38
N TYR A 138 -20.91 -16.77 -13.77
CA TYR A 138 -20.36 -16.90 -12.43
C TYR A 138 -19.34 -18.02 -12.39
N PHE A 139 -18.17 -17.76 -11.84
CA PHE A 139 -17.14 -18.78 -11.69
C PHE A 139 -16.21 -18.47 -10.51
N VAL A 140 -15.49 -19.51 -10.07
CA VAL A 140 -14.52 -19.40 -8.98
C VAL A 140 -13.12 -19.60 -9.53
N VAL A 141 -12.25 -18.67 -9.23
CA VAL A 141 -10.83 -18.75 -9.60
C VAL A 141 -10.09 -19.59 -8.57
N LYS A 142 -9.46 -20.66 -9.02
CA LYS A 142 -8.55 -21.46 -8.20
C LYS A 142 -7.16 -20.86 -8.20
N GLU A 143 -6.66 -20.40 -9.34
CA GLU A 143 -5.41 -19.66 -9.48
C GLU A 143 -5.38 -18.87 -10.79
N GLU A 144 -4.68 -17.75 -10.79
CA GLU A 144 -4.30 -17.00 -11.97
C GLU A 144 -2.86 -17.36 -12.34
N HIS A 145 -2.65 -17.78 -13.58
CA HIS A 145 -1.35 -18.17 -14.11
C HIS A 145 -0.82 -17.11 -15.07
N THR A 146 -0.55 -15.93 -14.54
CA THR A 146 0.09 -14.84 -15.28
C THR A 146 1.60 -14.92 -15.04
N GLN A 147 2.36 -15.18 -16.10
CA GLN A 147 3.79 -15.37 -16.04
C GLN A 147 4.55 -14.09 -16.39
N PHE A 148 5.73 -13.96 -15.81
CA PHE A 148 6.73 -12.93 -16.09
C PHE A 148 8.08 -13.62 -16.19
N ALA A 149 8.43 -14.10 -17.38
CA ALA A 149 9.69 -14.79 -17.62
C ALA A 149 10.82 -13.78 -17.78
N MET A 150 11.76 -13.75 -16.83
CA MET A 150 12.84 -12.78 -16.83
C MET A 150 13.97 -13.16 -17.78
N ALA A 151 14.63 -12.14 -18.33
CA ALA A 151 15.71 -12.32 -19.31
C ALA A 151 17.04 -12.75 -18.67
N GLY A 152 17.12 -12.79 -17.35
CA GLY A 152 18.35 -13.18 -16.65
C GLY A 152 18.11 -13.32 -15.14
N ASP A 153 19.18 -13.67 -14.45
CA ASP A 153 19.23 -13.74 -13.00
C ASP A 153 19.49 -12.34 -12.41
N HIS A 154 18.43 -11.55 -12.29
CA HIS A 154 18.49 -10.15 -11.90
C HIS A 154 18.73 -9.97 -10.40
N THR A 155 19.25 -8.81 -10.01
CA THR A 155 19.20 -8.38 -8.61
C THR A 155 17.76 -8.04 -8.25
N ALA A 156 17.27 -8.62 -7.16
CA ALA A 156 15.93 -8.42 -6.63
C ALA A 156 15.98 -7.71 -5.29
N TYR A 157 15.07 -6.76 -5.10
CA TYR A 157 14.79 -6.06 -3.84
C TYR A 157 13.43 -6.56 -3.38
N TRP A 158 13.42 -7.54 -2.46
CA TRP A 158 12.24 -8.34 -2.19
C TRP A 158 11.99 -8.54 -0.70
N ILE A 159 10.75 -8.86 -0.39
CA ILE A 159 10.31 -9.37 0.91
C ILE A 159 9.56 -10.70 0.71
N PRO A 160 9.52 -11.57 1.74
CA PRO A 160 8.78 -12.83 1.66
C PRO A 160 7.33 -12.64 1.23
N GLY A 161 6.85 -13.50 0.33
CA GLY A 161 5.44 -13.58 -0.01
C GLY A 161 4.64 -14.05 1.19
N ASP A 162 3.59 -13.29 1.54
CA ASP A 162 2.81 -13.51 2.75
C ASP A 162 1.37 -13.04 2.55
N TYR A 163 0.41 -13.79 3.09
CA TYR A 163 -1.01 -13.47 2.96
C TYR A 163 -1.51 -12.45 3.98
N ASP A 164 -0.71 -12.13 5.00
CA ASP A 164 -1.14 -11.34 6.15
C ASP A 164 -0.31 -10.11 6.44
N THR A 165 0.96 -10.05 6.00
CA THR A 165 1.84 -8.93 6.32
C THR A 165 2.79 -8.56 5.19
N GLN A 166 3.22 -7.30 5.16
CA GLN A 166 4.32 -6.78 4.36
C GLN A 166 5.41 -6.13 5.23
N GLU A 167 5.36 -6.34 6.53
CA GLU A 167 6.24 -5.68 7.50
C GLU A 167 7.57 -6.40 7.67
N TYR A 168 8.08 -6.94 6.57
CA TYR A 168 9.42 -7.52 6.49
C TYR A 168 10.45 -6.50 6.07
N GLU A 169 11.69 -6.70 6.51
CA GLU A 169 12.82 -5.96 5.97
C GLU A 169 13.18 -6.50 4.58
N HIS A 170 13.47 -5.59 3.66
CA HIS A 170 13.84 -5.99 2.31
C HIS A 170 15.17 -6.71 2.25
N VAL A 171 15.22 -7.76 1.44
CA VAL A 171 16.43 -8.51 1.11
C VAL A 171 16.91 -8.07 -0.28
N ILE A 172 18.20 -7.90 -0.42
CA ILE A 172 18.85 -7.61 -1.70
C ILE A 172 19.64 -8.84 -2.11
N SER A 173 19.24 -9.49 -3.20
CA SER A 173 19.90 -10.69 -3.68
C SER A 173 19.67 -10.92 -5.17
N LYS A 174 20.39 -11.85 -5.77
CA LYS A 174 20.00 -12.41 -7.06
C LYS A 174 18.68 -13.19 -6.92
N MET A 175 17.90 -13.27 -7.99
CA MET A 175 16.67 -14.05 -8.02
C MET A 175 16.95 -15.51 -7.63
N SER A 176 18.04 -16.09 -8.13
CA SER A 176 18.48 -17.46 -7.82
C SER A 176 18.79 -17.70 -6.34
N GLU A 177 19.03 -16.65 -5.55
CA GLU A 177 19.37 -16.74 -4.13
C GLU A 177 18.17 -16.64 -3.20
N ILE A 178 16.98 -16.31 -3.72
CA ILE A 178 15.77 -16.09 -2.91
C ILE A 178 15.45 -17.30 -2.04
N ARG A 179 15.45 -18.50 -2.62
CA ARG A 179 15.20 -19.75 -1.89
C ARG A 179 16.12 -19.94 -0.69
N GLY A 180 17.41 -19.71 -0.88
CA GLY A 180 18.40 -19.89 0.17
C GLY A 180 18.33 -18.86 1.28
N LYS A 181 17.79 -17.68 1.00
CA LYS A 181 17.67 -16.56 1.95
C LYS A 181 16.29 -16.47 2.62
N MET A 182 15.30 -17.19 2.11
CA MET A 182 13.91 -17.07 2.58
C MET A 182 13.76 -17.31 4.08
N LYS A 183 14.40 -18.34 4.61
CA LYS A 183 14.28 -18.70 6.03
C LYS A 183 14.70 -17.54 6.95
N ASP A 184 15.79 -16.86 6.61
CA ASP A 184 16.30 -15.75 7.42
C ASP A 184 15.51 -14.45 7.18
N ALA A 185 14.86 -14.32 6.03
CA ALA A 185 14.04 -13.18 5.68
C ALA A 185 12.69 -13.17 6.41
N VAL A 186 12.16 -14.34 6.76
CA VAL A 186 10.89 -14.47 7.49
C VAL A 186 11.15 -14.23 8.97
N THR A 187 10.95 -12.99 9.39
CA THR A 187 11.05 -12.57 10.80
C THR A 187 9.66 -12.56 11.43
N ASP A 188 9.59 -12.57 12.76
CA ASP A 188 8.34 -12.64 13.48
C ASP A 188 7.48 -11.38 13.28
N ASN A 189 6.19 -11.59 13.06
CA ASN A 189 5.17 -10.57 12.93
C ASN A 189 3.92 -10.94 13.72
N SER A 190 3.05 -9.96 13.96
CA SER A 190 1.79 -10.15 14.71
C SER A 190 0.81 -11.10 14.02
N SER A 191 0.87 -11.15 12.69
CA SER A 191 0.16 -12.11 11.85
C SER A 191 1.01 -12.37 10.64
N GLN A 192 1.22 -13.63 10.26
CA GLN A 192 2.02 -13.98 9.10
C GLN A 192 1.65 -15.35 8.55
N THR A 193 1.62 -15.45 7.21
CA THR A 193 1.36 -16.69 6.49
C THR A 193 2.15 -16.68 5.18
N THR A 194 3.38 -17.17 5.23
CA THR A 194 4.18 -17.38 4.03
C THR A 194 3.68 -18.59 3.26
N PHE A 195 3.79 -18.58 1.93
CA PHE A 195 3.19 -19.61 1.10
C PHE A 195 4.19 -20.44 0.28
N SER A 196 5.42 -19.95 0.11
CA SER A 196 6.40 -20.61 -0.75
C SER A 196 7.82 -20.20 -0.40
N PRO A 197 8.82 -21.12 -0.52
CA PRO A 197 10.22 -20.77 -0.30
C PRO A 197 10.78 -19.83 -1.39
N THR A 198 10.05 -19.59 -2.47
CA THR A 198 10.39 -18.67 -3.57
C THR A 198 9.30 -17.64 -3.82
N GLY A 199 8.37 -17.49 -2.86
CA GLY A 199 7.30 -16.50 -2.94
C GLY A 199 7.77 -15.12 -2.51
N VAL A 200 7.42 -14.10 -3.28
CA VAL A 200 7.75 -12.70 -2.99
C VAL A 200 6.52 -11.80 -3.13
N GLN A 201 6.56 -10.67 -2.45
CA GLN A 201 5.51 -9.66 -2.54
C GLN A 201 5.65 -8.83 -3.83
N THR A 202 4.55 -8.22 -4.25
CA THR A 202 4.56 -7.05 -5.11
C THR A 202 4.37 -5.78 -4.26
N SER A 203 4.86 -4.63 -4.61
CA SER A 203 5.68 -4.29 -5.78
C SER A 203 7.07 -4.89 -5.64
N LEU A 204 7.54 -5.54 -6.68
CA LEU A 204 8.87 -6.14 -6.74
C LEU A 204 9.78 -5.29 -7.62
N GLN A 205 10.91 -4.82 -7.08
CA GLN A 205 11.92 -4.10 -7.84
C GLN A 205 13.06 -5.03 -8.24
N LEU A 206 13.44 -4.98 -9.51
CA LEU A 206 14.55 -5.71 -10.09
C LEU A 206 15.54 -4.74 -10.74
N LYS A 207 16.80 -5.15 -10.81
CA LYS A 207 17.85 -4.47 -11.58
C LYS A 207 18.60 -5.49 -12.40
N THR A 208 18.71 -5.26 -13.70
CA THR A 208 19.45 -6.14 -14.61
C THR A 208 20.94 -5.83 -14.58
N ALA A 209 21.78 -6.78 -15.00
CA ALA A 209 23.23 -6.59 -15.06
C ALA A 209 23.65 -5.48 -16.02
N ASP A 210 22.85 -5.23 -17.05
CA ASP A 210 23.12 -4.19 -18.07
C ASP A 210 22.39 -2.86 -17.80
N GLY A 211 21.86 -2.68 -16.59
CA GLY A 211 21.39 -1.38 -16.10
C GLY A 211 19.93 -1.04 -16.38
N LEU A 212 19.08 -2.02 -16.63
CA LEU A 212 17.63 -1.81 -16.62
C LEU A 212 17.07 -1.95 -15.21
N TYR A 213 16.08 -1.11 -14.88
CA TYR A 213 15.27 -1.20 -13.68
C TYR A 213 13.89 -1.69 -14.09
N ILE A 214 13.43 -2.77 -13.47
CA ILE A 214 12.15 -3.41 -13.78
C ILE A 214 11.34 -3.49 -12.49
N ASN A 215 10.07 -3.08 -12.55
CA ASN A 215 9.16 -3.15 -11.41
C ASN A 215 7.91 -3.94 -11.81
N ILE A 216 7.57 -4.96 -11.02
CA ILE A 216 6.36 -5.78 -11.24
C ILE A 216 5.38 -5.48 -10.10
N HIS A 217 4.16 -5.06 -10.47
CA HIS A 217 3.13 -4.73 -9.51
C HIS A 217 1.73 -5.02 -10.07
N GLU A 218 0.70 -4.51 -9.41
CA GLU A 218 -0.68 -4.52 -9.88
C GLU A 218 -1.34 -3.17 -9.64
N ALA A 219 -2.39 -2.89 -10.40
CA ALA A 219 -3.18 -1.67 -10.27
C ALA A 219 -4.66 -1.98 -10.21
N ALA A 220 -5.42 -1.14 -9.50
CA ALA A 220 -6.87 -1.24 -9.38
C ALA A 220 -7.33 -2.62 -8.87
N CYS A 221 -6.79 -3.06 -7.74
CA CYS A 221 -7.21 -4.29 -7.08
C CYS A 221 -8.58 -4.10 -6.43
N ILE A 222 -9.62 -4.32 -7.23
CA ILE A 222 -11.02 -4.12 -6.86
C ILE A 222 -11.77 -5.43 -7.00
N ASN A 223 -12.40 -5.88 -5.92
CA ASN A 223 -13.17 -7.13 -5.87
C ASN A 223 -12.37 -8.34 -6.39
N PHE A 224 -11.12 -8.42 -5.97
CA PHE A 224 -10.20 -9.49 -6.34
C PHE A 224 -9.14 -9.68 -5.25
N PRO A 225 -8.54 -10.87 -5.12
CA PRO A 225 -7.46 -11.08 -4.16
C PRO A 225 -6.16 -10.41 -4.61
N THR A 226 -5.31 -10.10 -3.65
CA THR A 226 -3.98 -9.54 -3.89
C THR A 226 -3.08 -10.53 -4.61
N MET A 227 -2.33 -10.04 -5.60
CA MET A 227 -1.31 -10.81 -6.31
C MET A 227 0.03 -10.76 -5.59
N HIS A 228 0.56 -11.92 -5.27
CA HIS A 228 1.98 -12.15 -4.98
C HIS A 228 2.62 -12.83 -6.20
N LEU A 229 3.92 -13.07 -6.13
CA LEU A 229 4.65 -13.79 -7.17
C LEU A 229 5.35 -15.01 -6.58
N ASN A 230 5.34 -16.10 -7.32
CA ASN A 230 6.16 -17.26 -7.01
C ASN A 230 7.20 -17.46 -8.11
N LEU A 231 8.44 -17.69 -7.72
CA LEU A 231 9.55 -17.82 -8.67
C LEU A 231 9.83 -19.29 -8.98
N ASP A 232 9.77 -19.65 -10.25
CA ASP A 232 10.47 -20.82 -10.78
C ASP A 232 11.95 -20.42 -10.90
N ASP A 233 12.75 -20.78 -9.90
CA ASP A 233 14.14 -20.37 -9.81
C ASP A 233 15.11 -21.19 -10.70
N LYS A 234 14.59 -22.16 -11.44
CA LYS A 234 15.35 -22.87 -12.48
C LYS A 234 15.29 -22.13 -13.81
N ASN A 235 14.10 -21.61 -14.14
CA ASN A 235 13.83 -20.97 -15.42
C ASN A 235 13.75 -19.45 -15.31
N MET A 236 13.88 -18.87 -14.13
CA MET A 236 13.73 -17.43 -13.87
C MET A 236 12.38 -16.88 -14.31
N VAL A 237 11.30 -17.59 -13.98
CA VAL A 237 9.94 -17.18 -14.30
C VAL A 237 9.17 -16.89 -13.02
N PHE A 238 8.74 -15.64 -12.85
CA PHE A 238 7.73 -15.31 -11.86
C PHE A 238 6.35 -15.65 -12.40
N GLU A 239 5.51 -16.20 -11.53
CA GLU A 239 4.10 -16.46 -11.82
C GLU A 239 3.23 -15.88 -10.71
N SER A 240 2.08 -15.32 -11.08
CA SER A 240 1.12 -14.80 -10.13
C SER A 240 0.68 -15.87 -9.13
N TRP A 241 0.55 -15.44 -7.89
CA TRP A 241 0.06 -16.26 -6.79
C TRP A 241 -0.93 -15.42 -6.00
N LEU A 242 -2.21 -15.76 -6.12
CA LEU A 242 -3.27 -15.00 -5.48
C LEU A 242 -3.46 -15.42 -4.02
N THR A 243 -3.90 -14.50 -3.19
CA THR A 243 -4.25 -14.78 -1.79
C THR A 243 -5.56 -15.57 -1.73
N PRO A 244 -5.59 -16.75 -1.09
CA PRO A 244 -6.81 -17.51 -0.91
C PRO A 244 -7.71 -16.94 0.20
N ASP A 245 -8.95 -17.40 0.21
CA ASP A 245 -9.82 -17.27 1.37
C ASP A 245 -9.71 -18.49 2.30
N ALA A 246 -10.59 -18.55 3.31
CA ALA A 246 -10.62 -19.64 4.29
C ALA A 246 -10.89 -21.02 3.68
N THR A 247 -11.48 -21.09 2.48
CA THR A 247 -11.77 -22.34 1.77
C THR A 247 -10.66 -22.75 0.80
N GLY A 248 -9.64 -21.91 0.64
CA GLY A 248 -8.55 -22.09 -0.31
C GLY A 248 -8.85 -21.57 -1.72
N MET A 249 -10.03 -21.02 -1.96
CA MET A 249 -10.39 -20.41 -3.26
C MET A 249 -9.84 -18.98 -3.33
N LYS A 250 -9.54 -18.55 -4.55
CA LYS A 250 -8.84 -17.27 -4.78
C LYS A 250 -9.81 -16.13 -5.09
N GLY A 251 -10.70 -16.29 -6.04
CA GLY A 251 -11.63 -15.25 -6.44
C GLY A 251 -13.01 -15.78 -6.83
N TYR A 252 -14.03 -15.00 -6.49
CA TYR A 252 -15.42 -15.26 -6.87
C TYR A 252 -15.85 -14.18 -7.84
N VAL A 253 -16.16 -14.57 -9.08
CA VAL A 253 -16.37 -13.64 -10.20
C VAL A 253 -17.78 -13.75 -10.74
N GLN A 254 -18.43 -12.60 -10.90
CA GLN A 254 -19.67 -12.44 -11.65
C GLN A 254 -19.40 -11.56 -12.85
N THR A 255 -19.76 -12.04 -14.04
CA THR A 255 -19.54 -11.25 -15.26
C THR A 255 -20.70 -10.26 -15.50
N PRO A 256 -20.42 -9.08 -16.10
CA PRO A 256 -19.13 -8.62 -16.63
C PRO A 256 -18.14 -8.28 -15.52
N PHE A 257 -16.86 -8.56 -15.73
CA PHE A 257 -15.83 -8.33 -14.73
C PHE A 257 -14.47 -8.10 -15.38
N ASN A 258 -13.63 -7.28 -14.73
CA ASN A 258 -12.24 -7.08 -15.10
C ASN A 258 -11.35 -7.41 -13.92
N THR A 259 -10.28 -8.18 -14.14
CA THR A 259 -9.26 -8.37 -13.11
C THR A 259 -8.53 -7.04 -12.82
N PRO A 260 -7.79 -6.92 -11.71
CA PRO A 260 -6.77 -5.90 -11.58
C PRO A 260 -5.79 -5.93 -12.75
N TRP A 261 -5.15 -4.79 -13.01
CA TRP A 261 -4.05 -4.72 -13.97
C TRP A 261 -2.80 -5.37 -13.39
N ARG A 262 -2.11 -6.16 -14.21
CA ARG A 262 -0.77 -6.67 -13.94
C ARG A 262 0.21 -5.76 -14.63
N THR A 263 1.17 -5.18 -13.89
CA THR A 263 1.99 -4.08 -14.39
C THR A 263 3.47 -4.44 -14.42
N VAL A 264 4.16 -3.96 -15.44
CA VAL A 264 5.62 -4.02 -15.57
C VAL A 264 6.11 -2.64 -15.98
N MET A 265 6.81 -1.97 -15.07
CA MET A 265 7.53 -0.74 -15.39
C MET A 265 8.97 -1.08 -15.79
N VAL A 266 9.56 -0.30 -16.69
CA VAL A 266 10.94 -0.48 -17.12
C VAL A 266 11.56 0.85 -17.53
N SER A 267 12.81 1.05 -17.12
CA SER A 267 13.65 2.17 -17.57
C SER A 267 15.13 1.83 -17.42
N ASP A 268 15.96 2.53 -18.16
CA ASP A 268 17.42 2.57 -17.96
C ASP A 268 17.87 3.64 -16.95
N ASP A 269 16.91 4.32 -16.32
CA ASP A 269 17.12 5.34 -15.29
C ASP A 269 16.22 5.05 -14.10
N ALA A 270 16.80 4.81 -12.92
CA ALA A 270 16.04 4.50 -11.70
C ALA A 270 15.06 5.60 -11.31
N ARG A 271 15.35 6.86 -11.65
CA ARG A 271 14.47 8.00 -11.36
C ARG A 271 13.11 7.88 -12.02
N ASP A 272 13.03 7.22 -13.17
CA ASP A 272 11.79 7.04 -13.92
C ASP A 272 10.83 6.07 -13.20
N ILE A 273 11.35 5.11 -12.44
CA ILE A 273 10.53 4.23 -11.59
C ILE A 273 9.86 5.06 -10.48
N LEU A 274 10.63 5.92 -9.81
CA LEU A 274 10.11 6.78 -8.74
C LEU A 274 9.08 7.80 -9.25
N ALA A 275 9.30 8.34 -10.43
CA ALA A 275 8.44 9.37 -11.03
C ALA A 275 7.23 8.80 -11.77
N SER A 276 7.11 7.47 -11.88
CA SER A 276 6.06 6.84 -12.68
C SER A 276 4.66 7.07 -12.08
N ASN A 277 3.71 7.38 -12.96
CA ASN A 277 2.29 7.48 -12.66
C ASN A 277 1.48 6.33 -13.28
N LEU A 278 2.14 5.28 -13.73
CA LEU A 278 1.48 4.17 -14.44
C LEU A 278 0.38 3.53 -13.58
N ILE A 279 0.64 3.26 -12.32
CA ILE A 279 -0.33 2.63 -11.42
C ILE A 279 -1.56 3.53 -11.22
N LEU A 280 -1.36 4.82 -10.98
CA LEU A 280 -2.48 5.78 -10.83
C LEU A 280 -3.29 5.87 -12.13
N ASN A 281 -2.62 5.94 -13.27
CA ASN A 281 -3.25 6.09 -14.58
C ASN A 281 -4.09 4.86 -14.98
N LEU A 282 -3.80 3.69 -14.44
CA LEU A 282 -4.59 2.47 -14.66
C LEU A 282 -5.82 2.37 -13.76
N ASN A 283 -6.03 3.32 -12.87
CA ASN A 283 -7.23 3.41 -12.03
C ASN A 283 -8.26 4.35 -12.63
N GLU A 284 -9.51 4.16 -12.23
CA GLU A 284 -10.61 5.02 -12.63
C GLU A 284 -10.46 6.45 -12.06
N PRO A 285 -10.98 7.46 -12.75
CA PRO A 285 -11.04 8.83 -12.24
C PRO A 285 -11.73 8.94 -10.89
N CYS A 286 -11.49 10.05 -10.19
CA CYS A 286 -12.10 10.36 -8.89
C CYS A 286 -13.63 10.23 -8.94
N LYS A 287 -14.20 9.51 -7.97
CA LYS A 287 -15.65 9.29 -7.81
C LYS A 287 -16.28 10.14 -6.71
N ILE A 288 -15.53 11.03 -6.10
CA ILE A 288 -16.03 11.99 -5.11
C ILE A 288 -16.30 13.32 -5.81
N GLU A 289 -17.55 13.78 -5.77
CA GLU A 289 -17.96 15.04 -6.45
C GLU A 289 -17.32 16.26 -5.80
N ASP A 290 -17.48 16.39 -4.48
CA ASP A 290 -16.89 17.47 -3.70
C ASP A 290 -15.69 16.94 -2.89
N THR A 291 -14.49 17.32 -3.32
CA THR A 291 -13.22 16.95 -2.66
C THR A 291 -12.66 18.04 -1.76
N SER A 292 -13.39 19.14 -1.55
CA SER A 292 -12.91 20.31 -0.79
C SER A 292 -12.59 20.02 0.67
N TRP A 293 -13.17 18.96 1.24
CA TRP A 293 -12.92 18.52 2.60
C TRP A 293 -11.68 17.63 2.75
N ILE A 294 -11.07 17.20 1.64
CA ILE A 294 -9.85 16.38 1.64
C ILE A 294 -8.65 17.33 1.61
N HIS A 295 -7.77 17.19 2.59
CA HIS A 295 -6.60 18.06 2.68
C HIS A 295 -5.37 17.29 3.17
N PRO A 296 -4.19 17.58 2.61
CA PRO A 296 -2.92 17.11 3.15
C PRO A 296 -2.71 17.62 4.58
N THR A 297 -2.08 16.81 5.42
CA THR A 297 -2.03 17.05 6.86
C THR A 297 -0.68 16.65 7.44
N LYS A 298 -0.13 17.52 8.30
CA LYS A 298 0.94 17.16 9.24
C LYS A 298 0.34 16.93 10.61
N TYR A 299 0.72 15.84 11.26
CA TYR A 299 0.18 15.48 12.56
C TYR A 299 1.28 14.97 13.51
N CYS A 300 1.00 15.03 14.79
CA CYS A 300 1.77 14.33 15.83
C CYS A 300 0.79 13.46 16.63
N GLY A 301 1.28 12.74 17.64
CA GLY A 301 0.32 12.02 18.44
C GLY A 301 0.86 11.17 19.57
N VAL A 302 -0.11 10.74 20.34
CA VAL A 302 0.07 9.79 21.44
C VAL A 302 0.24 8.41 20.82
N TRP A 303 1.47 8.03 20.57
CA TRP A 303 1.85 6.78 19.90
C TRP A 303 3.25 6.29 20.30
N TRP A 304 4.30 7.10 20.07
CA TRP A 304 5.70 6.67 20.26
C TRP A 304 6.03 6.33 21.71
N GLU A 305 5.41 7.03 22.67
CA GLU A 305 5.59 6.71 24.09
C GLU A 305 5.04 5.35 24.49
N MET A 306 4.12 4.78 23.71
CA MET A 306 3.66 3.40 23.87
C MET A 306 4.58 2.43 23.13
N ILE A 307 4.87 2.66 21.87
CA ILE A 307 5.69 1.77 21.03
C ILE A 307 7.11 1.64 21.60
N ALA A 308 7.77 2.76 21.89
CA ALA A 308 9.16 2.78 22.34
C ALA A 308 9.32 3.03 23.84
N GLY A 309 8.31 3.56 24.49
CA GLY A 309 8.37 4.00 25.88
C GLY A 309 7.79 3.02 26.90
N GLY A 310 7.17 1.93 26.46
CA GLY A 310 6.57 0.94 27.36
C GLY A 310 5.31 1.41 28.07
N ARG A 311 4.70 2.53 27.62
CA ARG A 311 3.38 2.95 28.10
C ARG A 311 2.31 2.06 27.46
N GLN A 312 1.08 2.10 28.02
CA GLN A 312 0.02 1.15 27.70
C GLN A 312 -1.13 1.83 26.93
N TRP A 313 -1.68 1.14 25.91
CA TRP A 313 -2.96 1.53 25.29
C TRP A 313 -4.14 1.28 26.24
N SER A 314 -4.00 0.32 27.19
CA SER A 314 -5.01 -0.03 28.18
C SER A 314 -5.06 0.96 29.36
N TYR A 315 -6.15 0.89 30.12
CA TYR A 315 -6.41 1.75 31.29
C TYR A 315 -6.13 1.05 32.61
N THR A 316 -6.37 -0.27 32.69
CA THR A 316 -6.37 -1.02 33.95
C THR A 316 -5.74 -2.41 33.76
N PHE A 317 -5.24 -2.98 34.88
CA PHE A 317 -4.85 -4.39 34.96
C PHE A 317 -5.91 -5.29 35.60
N ASP A 318 -7.06 -4.71 35.98
CA ASP A 318 -8.12 -5.44 36.73
C ASP A 318 -9.03 -6.29 35.84
N LEU A 319 -8.90 -6.19 34.51
CA LEU A 319 -9.72 -6.93 33.54
C LEU A 319 -8.89 -8.03 32.86
N PRO A 320 -9.01 -9.28 33.29
CA PRO A 320 -8.31 -10.39 32.65
C PRO A 320 -8.91 -10.78 31.29
N SER A 321 -10.14 -10.36 31.04
CA SER A 321 -10.88 -10.60 29.80
C SER A 321 -11.87 -9.48 29.54
N VAL A 322 -12.00 -9.10 28.28
CA VAL A 322 -12.94 -8.06 27.83
C VAL A 322 -14.15 -8.72 27.16
N HIS A 323 -15.33 -8.32 27.61
CA HIS A 323 -16.60 -8.60 26.95
C HIS A 323 -17.40 -7.30 26.97
N LEU A 324 -17.60 -6.68 25.84
CA LEU A 324 -18.14 -5.31 25.73
C LEU A 324 -19.47 -5.10 26.45
N ASP A 325 -20.34 -6.11 26.45
CA ASP A 325 -21.66 -6.01 27.12
C ASP A 325 -21.59 -6.02 28.66
N ASN A 326 -20.43 -6.36 29.23
CA ASN A 326 -20.26 -6.55 30.68
C ASN A 326 -19.08 -5.74 31.25
N LEU A 327 -18.69 -4.66 30.61
CA LEU A 327 -17.59 -3.81 31.07
C LEU A 327 -18.10 -2.69 31.98
N ASP A 328 -17.44 -2.54 33.13
CA ASP A 328 -17.68 -1.45 34.07
C ASP A 328 -16.33 -0.90 34.58
N TYR A 329 -15.76 0.04 33.84
CA TYR A 329 -14.48 0.63 34.17
C TYR A 329 -14.51 1.49 35.45
N SER A 330 -15.71 1.88 35.94
CA SER A 330 -15.84 2.59 37.21
C SER A 330 -15.41 1.75 38.42
N LYS A 331 -15.40 0.43 38.26
CA LYS A 331 -14.94 -0.53 39.28
C LYS A 331 -13.49 -0.92 39.14
N CYS A 332 -12.80 -0.43 38.11
CA CYS A 332 -11.41 -0.75 37.81
C CYS A 332 -10.47 0.34 38.34
N LYS A 333 -9.34 -0.08 38.86
CA LYS A 333 -8.26 0.84 39.24
C LYS A 333 -7.38 1.19 38.04
N PRO A 334 -7.18 2.46 37.72
CA PRO A 334 -6.24 2.84 36.68
C PRO A 334 -4.81 2.42 37.06
N HIS A 335 -4.07 1.85 36.13
CA HIS A 335 -2.66 1.47 36.39
C HIS A 335 -1.67 2.65 36.27
N GLY A 336 -2.13 3.84 35.81
CA GLY A 336 -1.31 5.04 35.71
C GLY A 336 -0.32 5.08 34.56
N GLN A 337 -0.39 4.11 33.63
CA GLN A 337 0.52 4.01 32.47
C GLN A 337 -0.18 4.34 31.13
N HIS A 338 -1.38 4.90 31.20
CA HIS A 338 -2.23 5.22 30.06
C HIS A 338 -1.99 6.66 29.60
N PRO A 339 -1.29 6.88 28.44
CA PRO A 339 -0.97 8.23 27.99
C PRO A 339 -2.11 8.91 27.24
N ALA A 340 -3.13 8.16 26.81
CA ALA A 340 -4.33 8.70 26.16
C ALA A 340 -5.30 9.30 27.19
N ASN A 341 -4.78 10.15 28.09
CA ASN A 341 -5.57 10.84 29.11
C ASN A 341 -5.70 12.33 28.77
N THR A 342 -6.72 12.96 29.33
CA THR A 342 -7.07 14.36 29.00
C THR A 342 -5.91 15.32 29.14
N ALA A 343 -5.14 15.24 30.24
CA ALA A 343 -4.03 16.15 30.49
C ALA A 343 -2.88 15.98 29.47
N ASN A 344 -2.50 14.73 29.20
CA ASN A 344 -1.42 14.44 28.25
C ASN A 344 -1.82 14.80 26.81
N VAL A 345 -3.06 14.53 26.42
CA VAL A 345 -3.55 14.89 25.08
C VAL A 345 -3.58 16.41 24.90
N LYS A 346 -3.96 17.18 25.92
CA LYS A 346 -3.87 18.66 25.87
C LYS A 346 -2.44 19.13 25.65
N ARG A 347 -1.46 18.46 26.22
CA ARG A 347 -0.03 18.75 25.99
C ARG A 347 0.35 18.58 24.51
N TYR A 348 -0.10 17.51 23.86
CA TYR A 348 0.11 17.31 22.42
C TYR A 348 -0.65 18.33 21.56
N ILE A 349 -1.86 18.70 21.95
CA ILE A 349 -2.64 19.74 21.26
C ILE A 349 -1.89 21.09 21.33
N ASP A 350 -1.38 21.45 22.49
CA ASP A 350 -0.61 22.70 22.67
C ASP A 350 0.66 22.69 21.80
N PHE A 351 1.36 21.55 21.76
CA PHE A 351 2.53 21.36 20.90
C PHE A 351 2.17 21.51 19.41
N ALA A 352 1.11 20.86 18.96
CA ALA A 352 0.65 20.95 17.58
C ALA A 352 0.27 22.38 17.21
N ALA A 353 -0.48 23.07 18.06
CA ALA A 353 -0.91 24.46 17.84
C ALA A 353 0.28 25.41 17.76
N LYS A 354 1.25 25.28 18.67
CA LYS A 354 2.47 26.07 18.67
C LYS A 354 3.30 25.90 17.40
N ASN A 355 3.30 24.71 16.82
CA ASN A 355 4.20 24.33 15.74
C ASN A 355 3.51 24.25 14.36
N GLY A 356 2.24 24.64 14.25
CA GLY A 356 1.52 24.63 12.98
C GLY A 356 1.19 23.25 12.44
N LEU A 357 1.15 22.23 13.30
CA LEU A 357 0.65 20.90 12.96
C LEU A 357 -0.88 20.91 13.04
N GLN A 358 -1.53 20.32 12.04
CA GLN A 358 -2.99 20.41 11.91
C GLN A 358 -3.74 19.45 12.81
N GLU A 359 -3.16 18.27 13.08
CA GLU A 359 -3.89 17.21 13.79
C GLU A 359 -3.04 16.51 14.84
N VAL A 360 -3.73 15.92 15.82
CA VAL A 360 -3.16 15.09 16.89
C VAL A 360 -3.86 13.75 16.90
N LEU A 361 -3.12 12.69 16.62
CA LEU A 361 -3.56 11.31 16.77
C LEU A 361 -3.56 10.93 18.25
N VAL A 362 -4.60 10.22 18.70
CA VAL A 362 -4.62 9.63 20.05
C VAL A 362 -4.97 8.15 19.95
N GLU A 363 -3.96 7.29 20.06
CA GLU A 363 -4.18 5.86 20.19
C GLU A 363 -4.52 5.50 21.65
N GLY A 364 -5.31 4.47 21.84
CA GLY A 364 -5.71 4.02 23.17
C GLY A 364 -6.79 4.89 23.86
N TRP A 365 -7.50 5.71 23.10
CA TRP A 365 -8.55 6.59 23.65
C TRP A 365 -9.79 5.84 24.12
N ASN A 366 -10.11 4.71 23.50
CA ASN A 366 -11.35 3.94 23.67
C ASN A 366 -11.15 2.66 24.48
N ILE A 367 -12.22 2.15 25.03
CA ILE A 367 -12.22 0.92 25.84
C ILE A 367 -11.89 -0.34 25.01
N GLY A 368 -11.34 -1.37 25.68
CA GLY A 368 -11.13 -2.71 25.10
C GLY A 368 -9.69 -3.18 25.04
N TRP A 369 -8.71 -2.31 25.19
CA TRP A 369 -7.30 -2.62 24.99
C TRP A 369 -6.69 -3.61 26.00
N GLU A 370 -7.39 -3.95 27.08
CA GLU A 370 -6.93 -4.92 28.09
C GLU A 370 -6.82 -6.33 27.53
N ASP A 371 -7.52 -6.63 26.43
CA ASP A 371 -7.65 -8.01 25.93
C ASP A 371 -7.71 -8.06 24.38
N TRP A 372 -6.94 -7.23 23.70
CA TRP A 372 -7.06 -7.08 22.24
C TRP A 372 -6.13 -8.02 21.46
N PHE A 373 -4.85 -7.79 21.48
CA PHE A 373 -3.87 -8.47 20.65
C PHE A 373 -3.53 -9.88 21.15
N GLY A 374 -3.43 -10.86 20.25
CA GLY A 374 -3.00 -12.22 20.55
C GLY A 374 -4.09 -13.13 21.12
N HIS A 375 -5.27 -12.62 21.42
CA HIS A 375 -6.36 -13.40 22.00
C HIS A 375 -7.42 -13.85 21.00
N TYR A 376 -7.33 -13.40 19.75
CA TYR A 376 -8.19 -13.82 18.64
C TYR A 376 -9.68 -13.62 18.94
N LYS A 377 -10.03 -12.45 19.48
CA LYS A 377 -11.38 -12.13 19.92
C LYS A 377 -12.10 -11.23 18.93
N ASP A 378 -13.30 -11.60 18.55
CA ASP A 378 -14.12 -10.86 17.61
C ASP A 378 -14.62 -9.52 18.18
N TYR A 379 -15.15 -9.52 19.39
CA TYR A 379 -15.92 -8.41 19.95
C TYR A 379 -15.16 -7.71 21.08
N VAL A 380 -14.10 -6.97 20.74
CA VAL A 380 -13.23 -6.29 21.71
C VAL A 380 -13.49 -4.78 21.75
N PHE A 381 -13.68 -4.14 20.60
CA PHE A 381 -13.84 -2.69 20.49
C PHE A 381 -15.24 -2.32 19.99
N ASP A 382 -15.79 -1.20 20.51
CA ASP A 382 -17.04 -0.61 20.02
C ASP A 382 -16.82 0.69 19.23
N PHE A 383 -15.58 1.22 19.23
CA PHE A 383 -15.20 2.42 18.51
C PHE A 383 -15.99 3.69 18.88
N GLN A 384 -16.62 3.70 20.05
CA GLN A 384 -17.50 4.79 20.50
C GLN A 384 -17.25 5.22 21.92
N THR A 385 -16.86 4.31 22.82
CA THR A 385 -16.78 4.56 24.26
C THR A 385 -15.36 4.93 24.66
N PRO A 386 -15.12 6.16 25.10
CA PRO A 386 -13.80 6.55 25.62
C PRO A 386 -13.51 5.91 26.97
N TYR A 387 -12.24 5.76 27.29
CA TYR A 387 -11.82 5.43 28.65
C TYR A 387 -12.22 6.56 29.65
N PRO A 388 -12.36 6.24 30.95
CA PRO A 388 -12.79 7.23 31.94
C PRO A 388 -11.89 8.47 32.06
N ASP A 389 -10.62 8.36 31.70
CA ASP A 389 -9.64 9.43 31.76
C ASP A 389 -9.45 10.23 30.43
N PHE A 390 -10.24 9.85 29.39
CA PHE A 390 -10.25 10.57 28.11
C PHE A 390 -11.59 11.30 27.93
N ASP A 391 -11.58 12.60 28.14
CA ASP A 391 -12.76 13.45 27.96
C ASP A 391 -12.89 13.88 26.49
N ILE A 392 -13.60 13.09 25.68
CA ILE A 392 -13.71 13.28 24.25
C ILE A 392 -14.34 14.64 23.89
N GLU A 393 -15.35 15.08 24.63
CA GLU A 393 -16.02 16.37 24.38
C GLU A 393 -15.07 17.56 24.66
N GLU A 394 -14.47 17.57 25.86
CA GLU A 394 -13.54 18.62 26.25
C GLU A 394 -12.30 18.67 25.36
N LEU A 395 -11.73 17.52 25.01
CA LEU A 395 -10.52 17.46 24.18
C LEU A 395 -10.78 17.98 22.76
N ASN A 396 -11.91 17.65 22.16
CA ASN A 396 -12.25 18.20 20.84
C ASN A 396 -12.54 19.70 20.92
N ARG A 397 -13.24 20.15 21.94
CA ARG A 397 -13.46 21.59 22.19
C ARG A 397 -12.12 22.32 22.33
N TYR A 398 -11.23 21.80 23.14
CA TYR A 398 -9.91 22.38 23.41
C TYR A 398 -9.07 22.45 22.12
N ALA A 399 -8.98 21.34 21.38
CA ALA A 399 -8.26 21.27 20.11
C ALA A 399 -8.78 22.32 19.12
N HIS A 400 -10.09 22.36 18.91
CA HIS A 400 -10.71 23.30 17.98
C HIS A 400 -10.50 24.75 18.39
N SER A 401 -10.52 25.04 19.69
CA SER A 401 -10.20 26.38 20.21
C SER A 401 -8.78 26.85 19.87
N LYS A 402 -7.88 25.92 19.62
CA LYS A 402 -6.48 26.14 19.23
C LYS A 402 -6.23 26.01 17.72
N GLY A 403 -7.26 25.79 16.93
CA GLY A 403 -7.13 25.58 15.49
C GLY A 403 -6.57 24.21 15.10
N VAL A 404 -6.65 23.22 15.98
CA VAL A 404 -6.17 21.85 15.81
C VAL A 404 -7.35 20.89 15.82
N LYS A 405 -7.27 19.79 15.08
CA LYS A 405 -8.22 18.69 15.18
C LYS A 405 -7.56 17.46 15.81
N LEU A 406 -8.38 16.61 16.41
CA LEU A 406 -7.94 15.27 16.78
C LEU A 406 -8.10 14.35 15.58
N MET A 407 -7.15 13.41 15.41
CA MET A 407 -7.26 12.29 14.48
C MET A 407 -7.76 11.08 15.24
N MET A 408 -8.81 10.43 14.71
CA MET A 408 -9.40 9.25 15.30
C MET A 408 -8.49 8.03 15.12
N HIS A 409 -8.55 7.10 16.06
CA HIS A 409 -7.90 5.80 15.98
C HIS A 409 -8.94 4.68 16.10
N HIS A 410 -9.00 3.80 15.12
CA HIS A 410 -9.84 2.61 15.10
C HIS A 410 -8.96 1.36 14.94
N GLU A 411 -8.45 0.81 16.04
CA GLU A 411 -7.86 -0.52 16.01
C GLU A 411 -8.97 -1.56 16.01
N THR A 412 -8.97 -2.45 15.00
CA THR A 412 -10.03 -3.45 14.84
C THR A 412 -9.72 -4.80 15.51
N SER A 413 -8.48 -5.01 15.95
CA SER A 413 -7.96 -6.32 16.33
C SER A 413 -8.19 -7.39 15.25
N ALA A 414 -8.10 -6.95 13.99
CA ALA A 414 -8.30 -7.71 12.76
C ALA A 414 -9.70 -8.32 12.55
N SER A 415 -10.70 -7.91 13.37
CA SER A 415 -12.09 -8.32 13.15
C SER A 415 -12.77 -7.36 12.16
N THR A 416 -12.84 -7.76 10.90
CA THR A 416 -13.55 -7.01 9.86
C THR A 416 -15.04 -6.97 10.13
N ILE A 417 -15.61 -8.06 10.62
CA ILE A 417 -17.02 -8.17 10.95
C ILE A 417 -17.39 -7.21 12.09
N ASN A 418 -16.58 -7.16 13.14
CA ASN A 418 -16.86 -6.26 14.27
C ASN A 418 -16.75 -4.79 13.85
N TYR A 419 -15.76 -4.45 13.04
CA TYR A 419 -15.63 -3.07 12.55
C TYR A 419 -16.83 -2.64 11.70
N GLU A 420 -17.26 -3.48 10.77
CA GLU A 420 -18.43 -3.19 9.93
C GLU A 420 -19.72 -3.04 10.74
N ARG A 421 -19.91 -3.87 11.77
CA ARG A 421 -21.12 -3.78 12.62
C ARG A 421 -21.21 -2.46 13.40
N HIS A 422 -20.09 -1.82 13.68
CA HIS A 422 -20.01 -0.54 14.42
C HIS A 422 -19.75 0.69 13.52
N LEU A 423 -19.44 0.49 12.25
CA LEU A 423 -18.84 1.52 11.40
C LEU A 423 -19.70 2.80 11.31
N GLU A 424 -21.00 2.65 11.06
CA GLU A 424 -21.91 3.79 10.92
C GLU A 424 -21.96 4.64 12.20
N LYS A 425 -22.04 3.99 13.35
CA LYS A 425 -22.06 4.68 14.66
C LYS A 425 -20.72 5.32 14.96
N ALA A 426 -19.62 4.65 14.61
CA ALA A 426 -18.27 5.16 14.81
C ALA A 426 -18.02 6.41 13.96
N TYR A 427 -18.36 6.38 12.68
CA TYR A 427 -18.22 7.54 11.80
C TYR A 427 -19.18 8.69 12.18
N SER A 428 -20.39 8.38 12.62
CA SER A 428 -21.32 9.39 13.14
C SER A 428 -20.79 10.07 14.40
N LEU A 429 -20.13 9.32 15.30
CA LEU A 429 -19.44 9.88 16.46
C LEU A 429 -18.32 10.85 16.03
N MET A 430 -17.55 10.48 15.02
CA MET A 430 -16.51 11.34 14.46
C MET A 430 -17.10 12.65 13.96
N ASN A 431 -18.17 12.59 13.19
CA ASN A 431 -18.86 13.80 12.71
C ASN A 431 -19.37 14.66 13.87
N LYS A 432 -19.94 14.05 14.91
CA LYS A 432 -20.44 14.76 16.09
C LYS A 432 -19.36 15.61 16.76
N TYR A 433 -18.14 15.09 16.86
CA TYR A 433 -17.04 15.77 17.55
C TYR A 433 -16.05 16.49 16.61
N GLY A 434 -16.32 16.51 15.29
CA GLY A 434 -15.53 17.26 14.32
C GLY A 434 -14.21 16.61 13.90
N TYR A 435 -14.10 15.28 14.03
CA TYR A 435 -13.00 14.55 13.42
C TYR A 435 -13.17 14.48 11.91
N ASP A 436 -12.08 14.61 11.16
CA ASP A 436 -12.10 14.49 9.71
C ASP A 436 -11.11 13.45 9.16
N ALA A 437 -10.40 12.76 10.04
CA ALA A 437 -9.46 11.71 9.67
C ALA A 437 -9.44 10.58 10.68
N VAL A 438 -9.20 9.35 10.19
CA VAL A 438 -9.07 8.15 11.00
C VAL A 438 -7.85 7.35 10.61
N LYS A 439 -7.07 6.92 11.61
CA LYS A 439 -6.10 5.83 11.49
C LYS A 439 -6.80 4.54 11.86
N SER A 440 -6.97 3.62 10.89
CA SER A 440 -7.51 2.28 11.14
C SER A 440 -6.38 1.25 11.22
N GLY A 441 -6.54 0.23 12.08
CA GLY A 441 -5.57 -0.83 12.27
C GLY A 441 -6.21 -2.22 12.24
N TYR A 442 -5.42 -3.23 11.88
CA TYR A 442 -5.87 -4.63 11.75
C TYR A 442 -4.80 -5.58 12.31
N VAL A 443 -4.39 -5.35 13.56
CA VAL A 443 -3.34 -6.15 14.21
C VAL A 443 -3.86 -7.54 14.59
N GLY A 444 -3.13 -8.57 14.20
CA GLY A 444 -3.46 -9.96 14.47
C GLY A 444 -4.07 -10.69 13.28
N ASP A 445 -4.49 -11.94 13.51
CA ASP A 445 -5.10 -12.76 12.48
C ASP A 445 -6.52 -12.30 12.16
N ILE A 446 -6.90 -12.33 10.90
CA ILE A 446 -8.22 -11.87 10.44
C ILE A 446 -9.34 -12.69 11.09
N ILE A 447 -10.38 -11.98 11.51
CA ILE A 447 -11.68 -12.54 11.87
C ILE A 447 -12.69 -12.06 10.82
N PRO A 448 -13.41 -12.97 10.12
CA PRO A 448 -13.65 -14.38 10.45
C PRO A 448 -12.44 -15.30 10.28
N ARG A 449 -12.35 -16.28 11.16
CA ARG A 449 -11.21 -17.22 11.24
C ARG A 449 -10.99 -17.95 9.93
N GLY A 450 -9.72 -18.10 9.56
CA GLY A 450 -9.26 -18.76 8.32
C GLY A 450 -9.15 -17.83 7.12
N ASP A 451 -9.65 -16.60 7.22
CA ASP A 451 -9.42 -15.59 6.19
C ASP A 451 -8.06 -14.91 6.39
N TYR A 452 -7.62 -14.15 5.40
CA TYR A 452 -6.33 -13.49 5.37
C TYR A 452 -6.47 -11.99 5.09
N HIS A 453 -5.45 -11.21 5.46
CA HIS A 453 -5.45 -9.75 5.28
C HIS A 453 -5.59 -9.32 3.81
N TYR A 454 -5.20 -10.17 2.86
CA TYR A 454 -5.13 -9.82 1.43
C TYR A 454 -6.06 -10.66 0.56
N SER A 455 -7.01 -11.40 1.14
CA SER A 455 -8.04 -12.11 0.38
C SER A 455 -9.02 -11.15 -0.29
N GLN A 456 -9.80 -11.66 -1.25
CA GLN A 456 -10.83 -10.87 -1.93
C GLN A 456 -11.82 -10.24 -0.95
N SER A 457 -12.32 -11.00 0.01
CA SER A 457 -13.28 -10.51 1.00
C SER A 457 -12.71 -9.41 1.87
N THR A 458 -11.47 -9.54 2.31
CA THR A 458 -10.81 -8.53 3.16
C THR A 458 -10.46 -7.27 2.34
N ASN A 459 -10.01 -7.43 1.10
CA ASN A 459 -9.81 -6.29 0.19
C ASN A 459 -11.11 -5.53 -0.05
N ASN A 460 -12.23 -6.24 -0.20
CA ASN A 460 -13.56 -5.62 -0.30
C ASN A 460 -13.94 -4.85 0.96
N HIS A 461 -13.60 -5.40 2.14
CA HIS A 461 -13.82 -4.72 3.41
C HIS A 461 -13.06 -3.38 3.48
N TYR A 462 -11.79 -3.36 3.12
CA TYR A 462 -11.00 -2.11 3.15
C TYR A 462 -11.61 -1.03 2.26
N LEU A 463 -11.99 -1.39 1.04
CA LEU A 463 -12.61 -0.44 0.12
C LEU A 463 -13.99 0.01 0.61
N TYR A 464 -14.78 -0.89 1.18
CA TYR A 464 -16.06 -0.54 1.79
C TYR A 464 -15.90 0.53 2.87
N CYS A 465 -14.95 0.36 3.78
CA CYS A 465 -14.68 1.34 4.84
C CYS A 465 -14.27 2.71 4.27
N ILE A 466 -13.46 2.72 3.22
CA ILE A 466 -13.02 3.96 2.55
C ILE A 466 -14.21 4.68 1.90
N LYS A 467 -15.08 3.95 1.21
CA LYS A 467 -16.29 4.50 0.58
C LYS A 467 -17.27 5.05 1.61
N GLU A 468 -17.51 4.32 2.70
CA GLU A 468 -18.37 4.79 3.79
C GLU A 468 -17.76 6.02 4.48
N ALA A 469 -16.45 6.06 4.66
CA ALA A 469 -15.75 7.23 5.19
C ALA A 469 -15.95 8.46 4.30
N ALA A 470 -15.90 8.29 2.98
CA ALA A 470 -16.14 9.38 2.03
C ALA A 470 -17.54 9.98 2.19
N LYS A 471 -18.56 9.18 2.45
CA LYS A 471 -19.93 9.67 2.71
C LYS A 471 -20.02 10.54 3.97
N HIS A 472 -19.12 10.32 4.93
CA HIS A 472 -19.05 11.07 6.19
C HIS A 472 -17.98 12.18 6.15
N HIS A 473 -17.37 12.45 5.00
CA HIS A 473 -16.26 13.39 4.83
C HIS A 473 -15.08 13.07 5.76
N ILE A 474 -14.68 11.81 5.79
CA ILE A 474 -13.57 11.31 6.61
C ILE A 474 -12.43 10.83 5.70
N MET A 475 -11.23 11.31 5.98
CA MET A 475 -9.98 10.82 5.39
C MET A 475 -9.51 9.56 6.13
N VAL A 476 -8.95 8.61 5.39
CA VAL A 476 -8.53 7.31 5.93
C VAL A 476 -7.03 7.12 5.77
N ASN A 477 -6.38 6.70 6.87
CA ASN A 477 -5.02 6.18 6.93
C ASN A 477 -5.08 4.74 7.43
N ALA A 478 -4.92 3.76 6.54
CA ALA A 478 -5.14 2.35 6.88
C ALA A 478 -3.80 1.64 7.17
N HIS A 479 -3.63 1.18 8.41
CA HIS A 479 -2.49 0.37 8.84
C HIS A 479 -2.81 -1.13 8.77
N GLU A 480 -1.81 -1.99 8.57
CA GLU A 480 -1.89 -3.45 8.32
C GLU A 480 -2.81 -3.86 7.15
N ALA A 481 -3.49 -2.93 6.53
CA ALA A 481 -4.32 -3.17 5.36
C ALA A 481 -3.47 -3.54 4.13
N VAL A 482 -4.14 -3.95 3.06
CA VAL A 482 -3.47 -4.27 1.79
C VAL A 482 -2.67 -3.06 1.26
N ARG A 483 -1.49 -3.33 0.70
CA ARG A 483 -0.68 -2.28 0.08
C ARG A 483 -1.43 -1.64 -1.09
N PRO A 484 -1.19 -0.35 -1.39
CA PRO A 484 -1.95 0.38 -2.38
C PRO A 484 -1.70 -0.09 -3.81
N THR A 485 -2.73 0.06 -4.62
CA THR A 485 -2.76 -0.24 -6.05
C THR A 485 -3.32 0.92 -6.87
N GLY A 486 -3.16 2.14 -6.36
CA GLY A 486 -3.61 3.37 -7.03
C GLY A 486 -5.06 3.76 -6.76
N LEU A 487 -5.74 3.09 -5.84
CA LEU A 487 -7.14 3.42 -5.49
C LEU A 487 -7.32 4.84 -4.96
N CYS A 488 -6.25 5.47 -4.47
CA CYS A 488 -6.27 6.84 -4.01
C CYS A 488 -6.56 7.87 -5.13
N ARG A 489 -6.38 7.51 -6.40
CA ARG A 489 -6.89 8.33 -7.52
C ARG A 489 -8.40 8.38 -7.53
N THR A 490 -9.05 7.23 -7.40
CA THR A 490 -10.52 7.09 -7.46
C THR A 490 -11.17 7.54 -6.16
N TRP A 491 -10.51 7.26 -5.04
CA TRP A 491 -10.96 7.59 -3.68
C TRP A 491 -9.88 8.38 -2.95
N PRO A 492 -9.72 9.67 -3.25
CA PRO A 492 -8.63 10.48 -2.70
C PRO A 492 -8.76 10.79 -1.19
N ASN A 493 -9.85 10.38 -0.54
CA ASN A 493 -9.92 10.36 0.91
C ASN A 493 -9.08 9.22 1.54
N LEU A 494 -8.60 8.28 0.75
CA LEU A 494 -7.54 7.36 1.16
C LEU A 494 -6.21 8.11 1.08
N VAL A 495 -5.83 8.78 2.16
CA VAL A 495 -4.65 9.65 2.22
C VAL A 495 -3.40 8.95 2.69
N GLY A 496 -3.52 7.75 3.24
CA GLY A 496 -2.37 6.99 3.72
C GLY A 496 -2.66 5.52 3.95
N ASN A 497 -1.61 4.75 3.82
CA ASN A 497 -1.51 3.36 4.26
C ASN A 497 -0.15 3.20 4.92
N GLU A 498 -0.04 2.31 5.91
CA GLU A 498 1.28 1.80 6.30
C GLU A 498 1.69 0.67 5.35
N SER A 499 1.09 -0.48 5.51
CA SER A 499 1.20 -1.67 4.64
C SER A 499 2.64 -2.02 4.26
N ALA A 500 3.58 -1.78 5.16
CA ALA A 500 5.00 -2.15 5.11
C ALA A 500 5.66 -1.83 6.46
N ARG A 501 6.91 -2.24 6.60
CA ARG A 501 7.70 -2.00 7.82
C ARG A 501 8.01 -0.52 7.99
N GLY A 502 7.39 0.11 9.00
CA GLY A 502 7.53 1.52 9.33
C GLY A 502 8.48 1.79 10.52
N THR A 503 8.41 2.99 11.03
CA THR A 503 9.25 3.46 12.16
C THR A 503 9.07 2.63 13.44
N GLU A 504 7.91 2.01 13.66
CA GLU A 504 7.69 1.23 14.89
C GLU A 504 8.75 0.15 15.12
N TYR A 505 9.26 -0.46 14.06
CA TYR A 505 10.29 -1.49 14.17
C TYR A 505 11.64 -0.96 14.64
N GLU A 506 11.85 0.33 14.56
CA GLU A 506 13.03 0.97 15.16
C GLU A 506 13.04 0.83 16.69
N ALA A 507 11.87 0.62 17.31
CA ALA A 507 11.74 0.32 18.74
C ALA A 507 12.05 -1.15 19.08
N PHE A 508 12.14 -2.04 18.08
CA PHE A 508 12.26 -3.50 18.21
C PHE A 508 13.52 -4.05 17.52
N GLY A 509 14.63 -3.35 17.61
CA GLY A 509 15.91 -3.76 17.01
C GLY A 509 16.32 -2.94 15.78
N GLY A 510 15.40 -2.20 15.19
CA GLY A 510 15.66 -1.33 14.07
C GLY A 510 15.58 -1.99 12.70
N SER A 511 15.69 -1.18 11.68
CA SER A 511 15.77 -1.58 10.27
C SER A 511 17.12 -1.15 9.70
N ALA A 512 17.57 -1.81 8.63
CA ALA A 512 18.80 -1.43 7.93
C ALA A 512 18.72 0.03 7.44
N ASP A 513 19.85 0.70 7.40
CA ASP A 513 19.98 2.10 6.96
C ASP A 513 19.46 2.34 5.54
N TYR A 514 19.49 1.31 4.68
CA TYR A 514 19.00 1.37 3.30
C TYR A 514 17.50 1.03 3.17
N HIS A 515 16.80 0.66 4.23
CA HIS A 515 15.39 0.27 4.16
C HIS A 515 14.51 1.35 3.50
N THR A 516 14.66 2.60 3.92
CA THR A 516 13.93 3.75 3.33
C THR A 516 14.43 4.17 1.95
N LEU A 517 15.48 3.55 1.44
CA LEU A 517 15.98 3.72 0.06
C LEU A 517 15.45 2.63 -0.88
N ILE A 518 14.77 1.62 -0.35
CA ILE A 518 14.09 0.58 -1.13
C ILE A 518 12.58 0.84 -1.18
N LEU A 519 11.97 1.27 -0.09
CA LEU A 519 10.52 1.51 -0.01
C LEU A 519 9.98 2.41 -1.12
N PRO A 520 10.66 3.49 -1.55
CA PRO A 520 10.17 4.31 -2.68
C PRO A 520 10.06 3.54 -4.00
N PHE A 521 10.92 2.54 -4.23
CA PHE A 521 10.88 1.69 -5.43
C PHE A 521 9.88 0.54 -5.34
N THR A 522 9.40 0.23 -4.16
CA THR A 522 8.55 -0.93 -3.88
C THR A 522 7.21 -0.49 -3.31
N ARG A 523 7.13 -0.31 -2.00
CA ARG A 523 5.89 -0.02 -1.27
C ARG A 523 5.17 1.26 -1.74
N LEU A 524 5.93 2.29 -2.14
CA LEU A 524 5.34 3.55 -2.60
C LEU A 524 4.80 3.49 -4.02
N GLN A 525 5.04 2.42 -4.75
CA GLN A 525 4.42 2.22 -6.06
C GLN A 525 2.93 1.89 -5.87
N GLY A 526 2.07 2.80 -6.27
CA GLY A 526 0.62 2.66 -6.12
C GLY A 526 -0.02 3.55 -5.07
N GLY A 527 0.75 4.19 -4.19
CA GLY A 527 0.21 5.14 -3.22
C GLY A 527 1.16 5.50 -2.09
N PRO A 528 0.85 6.58 -1.37
CA PRO A 528 1.69 7.09 -0.29
C PRO A 528 1.76 6.11 0.88
N MET A 529 2.82 6.24 1.68
CA MET A 529 3.01 5.47 2.91
C MET A 529 3.00 6.40 4.13
N ASP A 530 2.24 6.03 5.14
CA ASP A 530 2.39 6.57 6.49
C ASP A 530 3.57 5.85 7.18
N TYR A 531 4.79 6.32 6.88
CA TYR A 531 6.02 5.76 7.44
C TYR A 531 6.23 6.13 8.90
N THR A 532 5.52 7.14 9.40
CA THR A 532 5.68 7.72 10.74
C THR A 532 7.10 8.24 11.01
N PRO A 533 7.61 9.16 10.16
CA PRO A 533 8.98 9.65 10.25
C PRO A 533 9.20 10.66 11.37
N GLY A 534 10.45 11.09 11.53
CA GLY A 534 10.78 12.24 12.34
C GLY A 534 11.29 11.92 13.75
N ILE A 535 11.85 10.76 13.98
CA ILE A 535 12.47 10.43 15.27
C ILE A 535 13.81 11.18 15.38
N PHE A 536 13.87 12.19 16.24
CA PHE A 536 15.06 13.02 16.45
C PHE A 536 16.00 12.43 17.48
N VAL A 537 15.47 11.89 18.57
CA VAL A 537 16.27 11.15 19.56
C VAL A 537 16.38 9.71 19.10
N THR A 538 17.33 9.46 18.22
CA THR A 538 17.50 8.16 17.54
C THR A 538 17.91 7.03 18.48
N LYS A 539 18.60 7.35 19.58
CA LYS A 539 18.97 6.39 20.62
C LYS A 539 17.90 6.40 21.71
N ILE A 540 17.00 5.44 21.66
CA ILE A 540 15.81 5.40 22.53
C ILE A 540 16.20 5.34 24.02
N SER A 541 17.32 4.68 24.36
CA SER A 541 17.79 4.59 25.74
C SER A 541 18.11 5.95 26.41
N GLU A 542 18.21 7.02 25.65
CA GLU A 542 18.41 8.37 26.20
C GLU A 542 17.19 8.89 26.97
N TRP A 543 15.99 8.40 26.65
CA TRP A 543 14.76 8.76 27.34
C TRP A 543 14.00 7.57 27.92
N ASN A 544 14.23 6.36 27.40
CA ASN A 544 13.73 5.11 28.00
C ASN A 544 14.88 4.13 28.19
N PRO A 545 15.52 4.08 29.38
CA PRO A 545 16.68 3.20 29.63
C PRO A 545 16.41 1.72 29.43
N ASN A 546 15.15 1.29 29.45
CA ASN A 546 14.76 -0.11 29.26
C ASN A 546 14.72 -0.52 27.78
N ASN A 547 14.69 0.41 26.85
CA ASN A 547 14.72 0.14 25.42
C ASN A 547 16.12 0.45 24.86
N LYS A 548 16.83 -0.57 24.44
CA LYS A 548 18.21 -0.46 23.91
C LYS A 548 18.27 -0.31 22.40
N SER A 549 17.12 -0.31 21.72
CA SER A 549 17.05 -0.11 20.28
C SER A 549 17.42 1.33 19.88
N PHE A 550 17.80 1.48 18.63
CA PHE A 550 18.07 2.81 18.07
C PHE A 550 17.69 2.85 16.59
N VAL A 551 17.43 4.04 16.08
CA VAL A 551 17.10 4.30 14.68
C VAL A 551 18.40 4.41 13.90
N HIS A 552 18.58 3.54 12.89
CA HIS A 552 19.82 3.41 12.11
C HIS A 552 19.95 4.52 11.04
N THR A 553 19.82 5.76 11.45
CA THR A 553 19.97 6.94 10.59
C THR A 553 20.37 8.15 11.42
N THR A 554 20.65 9.25 10.73
CA THR A 554 20.93 10.54 11.36
C THR A 554 19.63 11.35 11.50
N LEU A 555 19.64 12.41 12.31
CA LEU A 555 18.55 13.39 12.38
C LEU A 555 18.28 13.99 10.98
N CYS A 556 19.32 14.33 10.22
CA CYS A 556 19.16 14.82 8.85
C CYS A 556 18.51 13.77 7.94
N GLY A 557 18.83 12.48 8.13
CA GLY A 557 18.17 11.38 7.43
C GLY A 557 16.68 11.32 7.74
N GLN A 558 16.28 11.55 8.98
CA GLN A 558 14.86 11.62 9.37
C GLN A 558 14.15 12.81 8.71
N LEU A 559 14.79 13.97 8.65
CA LEU A 559 14.23 15.12 7.94
C LEU A 559 14.06 14.88 6.45
N ALA A 560 15.03 14.21 5.81
CA ALA A 560 14.96 13.89 4.40
C ALA A 560 13.75 13.00 4.04
N LEU A 561 13.27 12.17 4.97
CA LEU A 561 12.12 11.28 4.75
C LEU A 561 10.83 12.05 4.43
N TYR A 562 10.69 13.29 4.89
CA TYR A 562 9.53 14.13 4.53
C TYR A 562 9.46 14.46 3.04
N LEU A 563 10.55 14.23 2.31
CA LEU A 563 10.61 14.41 0.86
C LEU A 563 10.78 13.09 0.11
N THR A 564 11.61 12.17 0.60
CA THR A 564 11.91 10.90 -0.08
C THR A 564 10.82 9.86 0.10
N MET A 565 10.05 9.94 1.19
CA MET A 565 8.88 9.07 1.48
C MET A 565 7.61 9.89 1.27
N TYR A 566 7.19 10.02 0.02
CA TYR A 566 6.03 10.84 -0.32
C TYR A 566 4.77 10.39 0.44
N SER A 567 4.09 11.35 1.04
CA SER A 567 2.76 11.17 1.61
C SER A 567 2.07 12.54 1.78
N PRO A 568 0.75 12.66 1.51
CA PRO A 568 -0.02 13.83 1.89
C PRO A 568 -0.30 13.87 3.40
N LEU A 569 -0.03 12.78 4.10
CA LEU A 569 -0.18 12.66 5.54
C LEU A 569 1.18 12.36 6.14
N GLN A 570 1.77 13.36 6.83
CA GLN A 570 3.12 13.25 7.42
C GLN A 570 3.07 13.39 8.93
N MET A 571 3.64 12.44 9.63
CA MET A 571 3.72 12.44 11.08
C MET A 571 5.02 13.06 11.58
N ALA A 572 4.93 13.89 12.60
CA ALA A 572 6.04 14.19 13.49
C ALA A 572 5.96 13.20 14.65
N ALA A 573 6.64 12.06 14.52
CA ALA A 573 6.36 10.88 15.33
C ALA A 573 7.01 10.87 16.71
N ASP A 574 8.08 11.64 16.92
CA ASP A 574 8.79 11.72 18.20
C ASP A 574 7.98 12.48 19.27
N LEU A 575 8.44 12.42 20.49
CA LEU A 575 7.82 13.10 21.63
C LEU A 575 8.02 14.61 21.53
N PRO A 576 7.06 15.44 21.99
CA PRO A 576 7.19 16.89 22.02
C PRO A 576 8.50 17.37 22.67
N GLU A 577 8.87 16.83 23.83
CA GLU A 577 10.09 17.17 24.55
C GLU A 577 11.37 16.80 23.77
N ASN A 578 11.34 15.80 22.93
CA ASN A 578 12.48 15.42 22.09
C ASN A 578 12.66 16.42 20.94
N TYR A 579 11.58 16.94 20.39
CA TYR A 579 11.63 18.00 19.39
C TYR A 579 12.12 19.34 19.97
N GLU A 580 11.74 19.65 21.19
CA GLU A 580 12.18 20.88 21.87
C GLU A 580 13.71 20.94 22.08
N LYS A 581 14.37 19.79 22.19
CA LYS A 581 15.84 19.70 22.24
C LYS A 581 16.53 20.14 20.95
N TYR A 582 15.84 20.03 19.82
CA TYR A 582 16.36 20.28 18.48
C TYR A 582 15.41 21.20 17.71
N ASP A 583 15.00 22.29 18.33
CA ASP A 583 14.00 23.22 17.80
C ASP A 583 14.41 23.83 16.45
N ASP A 584 15.70 24.07 16.26
CA ASP A 584 16.28 24.56 15.01
C ASP A 584 16.06 23.54 13.86
N ALA A 585 16.31 22.26 14.09
CA ALA A 585 16.05 21.20 13.12
C ALA A 585 14.53 21.00 12.90
N PHE A 586 13.72 21.15 13.94
CA PHE A 586 12.27 21.04 13.85
C PHE A 586 11.65 22.12 12.95
N GLN A 587 12.36 23.24 12.73
CA GLN A 587 11.90 24.27 11.81
C GLN A 587 11.64 23.71 10.41
N PHE A 588 12.43 22.73 9.96
CA PHE A 588 12.18 22.08 8.68
C PHE A 588 10.81 21.40 8.64
N ILE A 589 10.42 20.70 9.71
CA ILE A 589 9.09 20.04 9.80
C ILE A 589 7.97 21.08 9.82
N ARG A 590 8.18 22.25 10.45
CA ARG A 590 7.20 23.36 10.41
C ARG A 590 7.00 23.86 8.98
N ASP A 591 8.08 23.98 8.21
CA ASP A 591 8.08 24.63 6.90
C ASP A 591 7.72 23.70 5.75
N VAL A 592 8.11 22.42 5.81
CA VAL A 592 7.92 21.47 4.72
C VAL A 592 6.44 21.25 4.40
N ALA A 593 6.12 21.22 3.10
CA ALA A 593 4.77 20.92 2.64
C ALA A 593 4.51 19.41 2.56
N CYS A 594 3.25 19.04 2.37
CA CYS A 594 2.81 17.66 2.12
C CYS A 594 2.09 17.50 0.78
N ASP A 595 1.94 18.59 0.03
CA ASP A 595 1.28 18.58 -1.27
C ASP A 595 2.09 19.43 -2.26
N TRP A 596 2.19 18.98 -3.51
CA TRP A 596 3.23 19.47 -4.41
C TRP A 596 2.68 19.80 -5.80
N ASP A 597 3.22 20.89 -6.39
CA ASP A 597 2.98 21.26 -7.78
C ASP A 597 4.00 20.66 -8.75
N ASP A 598 5.21 20.36 -8.27
CA ASP A 598 6.25 19.73 -9.08
C ASP A 598 7.15 18.86 -8.18
N SER A 599 7.62 17.75 -8.73
CA SER A 599 8.58 16.87 -8.07
C SER A 599 9.59 16.39 -9.08
N ARG A 600 10.87 16.56 -8.76
CA ARG A 600 11.97 16.15 -9.61
C ARG A 600 12.93 15.25 -8.85
N TYR A 601 12.98 14.00 -9.27
CA TYR A 601 13.98 13.07 -8.78
C TYR A 601 15.30 13.37 -9.48
N LEU A 602 16.26 13.88 -8.71
CA LEU A 602 17.51 14.42 -9.25
C LEU A 602 18.57 13.34 -9.43
N GLU A 603 18.57 12.35 -8.55
CA GLU A 603 19.39 11.15 -8.62
C GLU A 603 18.75 10.04 -7.78
N ALA A 604 18.95 8.81 -8.20
CA ALA A 604 18.44 7.65 -7.47
C ALA A 604 19.16 6.36 -7.84
N GLU A 605 19.40 5.52 -6.85
CA GLU A 605 19.83 4.13 -7.00
C GLU A 605 19.21 3.33 -5.86
N PRO A 606 18.47 2.24 -6.15
CA PRO A 606 17.84 1.43 -5.10
C PRO A 606 18.83 1.00 -4.02
N ALA A 607 18.46 1.17 -2.76
CA ALA A 607 19.24 0.88 -1.56
C ALA A 607 20.50 1.74 -1.37
N LYS A 608 20.82 2.67 -2.26
CA LYS A 608 22.06 3.45 -2.20
C LYS A 608 21.81 4.92 -1.91
N TYR A 609 21.03 5.60 -2.72
CA TYR A 609 20.72 7.02 -2.53
C TYR A 609 19.46 7.45 -3.29
N ILE A 610 18.81 8.47 -2.78
CA ILE A 610 17.71 9.20 -3.45
C ILE A 610 17.86 10.67 -3.11
N THR A 611 17.82 11.54 -4.13
CA THR A 611 17.71 12.99 -3.96
C THR A 611 16.54 13.50 -4.79
N VAL A 612 15.64 14.23 -4.15
CA VAL A 612 14.43 14.76 -4.75
C VAL A 612 14.25 16.24 -4.42
N ALA A 613 13.80 17.02 -5.40
CA ALA A 613 13.36 18.40 -5.22
C ALA A 613 11.86 18.48 -5.47
N ARG A 614 11.12 19.15 -4.56
CA ARG A 614 9.67 19.30 -4.65
C ARG A 614 9.26 20.75 -4.47
N LYS A 615 8.37 21.22 -5.34
CA LYS A 615 7.77 22.55 -5.25
C LYS A 615 6.45 22.48 -4.49
N ALA A 616 6.35 23.23 -3.40
CA ALA A 616 5.14 23.26 -2.58
C ALA A 616 3.95 23.84 -3.38
N LYS A 617 2.80 23.19 -3.27
CA LYS A 617 1.57 23.56 -4.00
C LYS A 617 1.17 25.00 -3.76
N GLY A 618 0.95 25.73 -4.86
CA GLY A 618 0.51 27.12 -4.81
C GLY A 618 1.60 28.13 -4.41
N THR A 619 2.86 27.73 -4.42
CA THR A 619 4.00 28.58 -4.05
C THR A 619 5.14 28.49 -5.06
N ASP A 620 6.16 29.31 -4.88
CA ASP A 620 7.44 29.21 -5.58
C ASP A 620 8.55 28.57 -4.72
N ASN A 621 8.17 28.01 -3.56
CA ASN A 621 9.11 27.43 -2.61
C ASN A 621 9.46 25.99 -2.99
N TRP A 622 10.75 25.71 -3.11
CA TRP A 622 11.30 24.39 -3.35
C TRP A 622 11.95 23.82 -2.09
N PHE A 623 11.76 22.52 -1.90
CA PHE A 623 12.40 21.73 -0.85
C PHE A 623 13.23 20.64 -1.49
N ILE A 624 14.47 20.48 -1.05
CA ILE A 624 15.39 19.45 -1.54
C ILE A 624 15.73 18.52 -0.38
N GLY A 625 15.57 17.22 -0.58
CA GLY A 625 15.94 16.17 0.37
C GLY A 625 16.77 15.10 -0.29
N GLY A 626 17.86 14.72 0.36
CA GLY A 626 18.71 13.63 -0.07
C GLY A 626 19.04 12.70 1.08
N LYS A 627 19.00 11.39 0.81
CA LYS A 627 19.37 10.32 1.74
C LYS A 627 20.25 9.30 1.03
N CYS A 628 21.23 8.79 1.74
CA CYS A 628 22.09 7.69 1.27
C CYS A 628 22.22 6.61 2.35
N ASP A 629 22.80 5.46 1.97
CA ASP A 629 23.18 4.39 2.89
C ASP A 629 24.42 4.78 3.73
N ALA A 630 24.86 3.86 4.59
CA ALA A 630 26.01 4.07 5.48
C ALA A 630 27.35 4.25 4.76
N GLU A 631 27.44 3.86 3.49
CA GLU A 631 28.65 4.07 2.67
C GLU A 631 28.86 5.54 2.30
N GLY A 632 27.81 6.35 2.39
CA GLY A 632 27.84 7.75 2.01
C GLY A 632 27.70 7.98 0.52
N HIS A 633 27.34 9.21 0.15
CA HIS A 633 27.19 9.61 -1.26
C HIS A 633 27.47 11.09 -1.44
N LYS A 634 28.15 11.44 -2.50
CA LYS A 634 28.42 12.83 -2.88
C LYS A 634 27.51 13.22 -4.04
N SER A 635 26.52 14.05 -3.75
CA SER A 635 25.59 14.57 -4.74
C SER A 635 26.13 15.81 -5.45
N ARG A 636 25.95 15.87 -6.77
CA ARG A 636 26.13 17.09 -7.57
C ARG A 636 24.82 17.39 -8.28
N ILE A 637 24.16 18.42 -7.85
CA ILE A 637 22.82 18.76 -8.32
C ILE A 637 22.86 20.08 -9.10
N LYS A 638 22.29 20.06 -10.31
CA LYS A 638 22.00 21.29 -11.03
C LYS A 638 20.70 21.89 -10.49
N LEU A 639 20.73 23.18 -10.20
CA LEU A 639 19.56 23.92 -9.71
C LEU A 639 18.83 24.67 -10.84
N ASP A 640 18.79 24.10 -12.02
CA ASP A 640 18.20 24.70 -13.22
C ASP A 640 16.67 24.66 -13.24
N PHE A 641 16.06 24.13 -12.20
CA PHE A 641 14.62 24.12 -11.98
C PHE A 641 14.11 25.28 -11.08
N LEU A 642 14.99 26.02 -10.47
CA LEU A 642 14.66 27.18 -9.60
C LEU A 642 14.24 28.41 -10.40
#